data_5f21278a6604d321700b7e0fe11986e5
#
_entry.id   5f21278a6604d321700b7e0fe11986e5
#
_cell.length_a   1.000
_cell.length_b   1.000
_cell.length_c   1.000
_cell.angle_alpha   90.00
_cell.angle_beta   90.00
_cell.angle_gamma   90.00
#
_symmetry.space_group_name_H-M   'P 1'
#
loop_
_entity.id
_entity.type
_entity.pdbx_description
1 polymer ?
#
loop_
_entity_poly.entity_id
_entity_poly.type
_entity_poly.pdbx_seq_one_letter_code
_entity_poly.pdbx_strand_id
1 'polypeptide(L)'
;LNIGKARRTLAVVKRVLWVGIALLGAAAFGVLALARGETINAAWLLVAAVCTYTIAFRFYSKFLANTVFGLDARRATPAERLNNGHDFVPTNRWVLFGHHFAAIAGAGPLVGPVLAAQFGFLPGTLWLVIGVVLGGAVQDFTILFCSLRRDGKSLGQMAKEEVSNVTGATAMVAVLAIMIILLAVLALIVVNALRASPWGLFTIACTVPIALLMGWWMKRWRPGKVGEASAVGAVLLLGALVAGGWVANHPGIAAAFTHSGTSLTWMMIAYGFIASVLPVWMLLCPRDYLSTFLKVTTVVVLGAAILILLPPLRMPALTPFATAGEGPVFAGKLFPFAFITIACGAVSGFHSLVASGTTPKMIAREPDARIIGYGGMLMESFVGIMAMIAACTLDPGVYFAMNATPTALAGASDILNQAGFVVTPDYMQALAAQMGETSLIARTGGAPSLAVGMAHIFSGLTSVFGGKTLTALWYHFAIMFEALFILTTIDTGTRVGRFMLQEIVGHVWPRFGRTSWYPSVVLSSALVCAGWGYFLYQGVVDPLGGINALWPLFGISNQLLAAVALCVATTILIKMGRQRYAWVTLAPLAWIVVVTMTAGWQLVFSADPKLGFFARAAALASSGDADAARRVFNYHLDAVITLFFMAVVALLIFTSAREWWLVLSKRKAAVVHESPFVETALVPAD
;
A
#
# COMPACT_ATOMS: atom_id res chain seq x y z
N LEU A 1 -17.34 4.63 -48.28
CA LEU A 1 -16.46 4.89 -47.09
C LEU A 1 -17.10 5.77 -46.01
N ASN A 2 -18.20 6.51 -46.27
CA ASN A 2 -18.83 7.44 -45.34
C ASN A 2 -19.88 6.82 -44.39
N ILE A 3 -20.55 5.76 -44.79
CA ILE A 3 -21.65 5.15 -44.01
C ILE A 3 -21.12 4.45 -42.73
N GLY A 4 -19.96 3.81 -42.80
CA GLY A 4 -19.34 3.18 -41.63
C GLY A 4 -18.85 4.16 -40.59
N LYS A 5 -18.35 5.32 -40.99
CA LYS A 5 -17.92 6.43 -40.14
C LYS A 5 -19.14 7.07 -39.44
N ALA A 6 -20.20 7.33 -40.19
CA ALA A 6 -21.46 7.89 -39.64
C ALA A 6 -22.11 6.95 -38.63
N ARG A 7 -22.17 5.63 -38.86
CA ARG A 7 -22.70 4.64 -37.91
C ARG A 7 -21.86 4.59 -36.62
N ARG A 8 -20.52 4.67 -36.71
CA ARG A 8 -19.64 4.73 -35.53
C ARG A 8 -19.84 6.01 -34.73
N THR A 9 -19.95 7.16 -35.40
CA THR A 9 -20.22 8.45 -34.72
C THR A 9 -21.57 8.44 -34.05
N LEU A 10 -22.62 7.92 -34.70
CA LEU A 10 -23.95 7.79 -34.12
C LEU A 10 -23.98 6.85 -32.87
N ALA A 11 -23.22 5.77 -32.93
CA ALA A 11 -23.11 4.84 -31.78
C ALA A 11 -22.37 5.49 -30.60
N VAL A 12 -21.36 6.32 -30.85
CA VAL A 12 -20.65 7.09 -29.80
C VAL A 12 -21.58 8.15 -29.20
N VAL A 13 -22.27 8.93 -30.04
CA VAL A 13 -23.25 9.95 -29.58
C VAL A 13 -24.34 9.33 -28.72
N LYS A 14 -24.93 8.19 -29.15
CA LYS A 14 -25.92 7.46 -28.34
C LYS A 14 -25.36 7.03 -26.98
N ARG A 15 -24.12 6.51 -26.93
CA ARG A 15 -23.51 6.12 -25.65
C ARG A 15 -23.28 7.32 -24.74
N VAL A 16 -22.77 8.42 -25.26
CA VAL A 16 -22.55 9.68 -24.49
C VAL A 16 -23.87 10.20 -23.96
N LEU A 17 -24.94 10.18 -24.77
CA LEU A 17 -26.28 10.59 -24.35
C LEU A 17 -26.80 9.75 -23.19
N TRP A 18 -26.70 8.41 -23.27
CA TRP A 18 -27.17 7.54 -22.20
C TRP A 18 -26.34 7.69 -20.90
N VAL A 19 -25.03 7.88 -21.03
CA VAL A 19 -24.17 8.21 -19.88
C VAL A 19 -24.60 9.56 -19.26
N GLY A 20 -24.87 10.56 -20.09
CA GLY A 20 -25.36 11.88 -19.64
C GLY A 20 -26.71 11.77 -18.90
N ILE A 21 -27.65 10.97 -19.43
CA ILE A 21 -28.94 10.71 -18.78
C ILE A 21 -28.76 10.00 -17.43
N ALA A 22 -27.88 9.00 -17.37
CA ALA A 22 -27.58 8.26 -16.12
C ALA A 22 -26.95 9.18 -15.06
N LEU A 23 -26.01 10.02 -15.45
CA LEU A 23 -25.38 11.01 -14.56
C LEU A 23 -26.39 12.06 -14.07
N LEU A 24 -27.24 12.54 -14.96
CA LEU A 24 -28.31 13.49 -14.60
C LEU A 24 -29.29 12.87 -13.60
N GLY A 25 -29.69 11.61 -13.83
CA GLY A 25 -30.55 10.86 -12.91
C GLY A 25 -29.91 10.68 -11.53
N ALA A 26 -28.62 10.24 -11.49
CA ALA A 26 -27.88 10.11 -10.25
C ALA A 26 -27.73 11.46 -9.51
N ALA A 27 -27.41 12.54 -10.23
CA ALA A 27 -27.32 13.88 -9.65
C ALA A 27 -28.68 14.36 -9.10
N ALA A 28 -29.78 14.13 -9.84
CA ALA A 28 -31.12 14.51 -9.40
C ALA A 28 -31.53 13.77 -8.12
N PHE A 29 -31.25 12.48 -8.01
CA PHE A 29 -31.46 11.71 -6.77
C PHE A 29 -30.60 12.22 -5.62
N GLY A 30 -29.33 12.50 -5.86
CA GLY A 30 -28.41 13.05 -4.85
C GLY A 30 -28.91 14.42 -4.32
N VAL A 31 -29.29 15.32 -5.22
CA VAL A 31 -29.84 16.62 -4.87
C VAL A 31 -31.15 16.48 -4.09
N LEU A 32 -32.05 15.57 -4.50
CA LEU A 32 -33.31 15.32 -3.80
C LEU A 32 -33.08 14.77 -2.38
N ALA A 33 -32.18 13.84 -2.19
CA ALA A 33 -31.85 13.28 -0.89
C ALA A 33 -31.28 14.36 0.05
N LEU A 34 -30.29 15.14 -0.42
CA LEU A 34 -29.71 16.23 0.34
C LEU A 34 -30.75 17.35 0.65
N ALA A 35 -31.63 17.68 -0.30
CA ALA A 35 -32.69 18.66 -0.08
C ALA A 35 -33.72 18.20 0.97
N ARG A 36 -33.85 16.89 1.18
CA ARG A 36 -34.69 16.30 2.25
C ARG A 36 -33.98 16.20 3.59
N GLY A 37 -32.73 16.66 3.69
CA GLY A 37 -31.93 16.64 4.92
C GLY A 37 -31.30 15.28 5.24
N GLU A 38 -31.21 14.38 4.26
CA GLU A 38 -30.47 13.14 4.46
C GLU A 38 -28.98 13.42 4.64
N THR A 39 -28.40 12.88 5.69
CA THR A 39 -26.97 13.01 5.95
C THR A 39 -26.17 11.99 5.15
N ILE A 40 -25.00 12.41 4.64
CA ILE A 40 -24.08 11.50 3.97
C ILE A 40 -23.57 10.49 5.00
N ASN A 41 -23.84 9.20 4.77
CA ASN A 41 -23.35 8.10 5.58
C ASN A 41 -22.28 7.27 4.85
N ALA A 42 -21.70 6.30 5.54
CA ALA A 42 -20.63 5.45 5.01
C ALA A 42 -21.01 4.67 3.75
N ALA A 43 -22.29 4.28 3.58
CA ALA A 43 -22.73 3.54 2.41
C ALA A 43 -22.63 4.36 1.12
N TRP A 44 -22.76 5.68 1.17
CA TRP A 44 -22.58 6.54 -0.01
C TRP A 44 -21.16 6.44 -0.57
N LEU A 45 -20.15 6.47 0.31
CA LEU A 45 -18.75 6.34 -0.09
C LEU A 45 -18.46 4.96 -0.67
N LEU A 46 -18.99 3.92 0.01
CA LEU A 46 -18.85 2.53 -0.40
C LEU A 46 -19.42 2.30 -1.79
N VAL A 47 -20.70 2.68 -2.01
CA VAL A 47 -21.41 2.47 -3.27
C VAL A 47 -20.76 3.28 -4.40
N ALA A 48 -20.38 4.54 -4.12
CA ALA A 48 -19.67 5.38 -5.10
C ALA A 48 -18.36 4.73 -5.57
N ALA A 49 -17.56 4.19 -4.64
CA ALA A 49 -16.32 3.51 -4.96
C ALA A 49 -16.57 2.23 -5.79
N VAL A 50 -17.50 1.36 -5.34
CA VAL A 50 -17.82 0.10 -6.04
C VAL A 50 -18.32 0.37 -7.47
N CYS A 51 -19.23 1.33 -7.65
CA CYS A 51 -19.73 1.70 -8.98
C CYS A 51 -18.61 2.21 -9.87
N THR A 52 -17.79 3.14 -9.37
CA THR A 52 -16.68 3.73 -10.14
C THR A 52 -15.65 2.67 -10.53
N TYR A 53 -15.27 1.79 -9.61
CA TYR A 53 -14.30 0.72 -9.87
C TYR A 53 -14.83 -0.32 -10.87
N THR A 54 -16.10 -0.67 -10.77
CA THR A 54 -16.76 -1.60 -11.71
C THR A 54 -16.77 -1.01 -13.13
N ILE A 55 -17.13 0.28 -13.27
CA ILE A 55 -17.12 0.99 -14.54
C ILE A 55 -15.70 1.08 -15.08
N ALA A 56 -14.73 1.46 -14.26
CA ALA A 56 -13.33 1.56 -14.65
C ALA A 56 -12.76 0.21 -15.12
N PHE A 57 -13.04 -0.87 -14.36
CA PHE A 57 -12.62 -2.21 -14.74
C PHE A 57 -13.30 -2.67 -16.04
N ARG A 58 -14.60 -2.42 -16.19
CA ARG A 58 -15.36 -2.87 -17.36
C ARG A 58 -14.92 -2.18 -18.64
N PHE A 59 -14.68 -0.87 -18.59
CA PHE A 59 -14.48 -0.05 -19.80
C PHE A 59 -13.04 0.43 -19.96
N TYR A 60 -12.48 1.09 -18.93
CA TYR A 60 -11.17 1.72 -19.07
C TYR A 60 -10.04 0.68 -19.08
N SER A 61 -10.07 -0.31 -18.19
CA SER A 61 -9.06 -1.37 -18.24
C SER A 61 -9.12 -2.19 -19.52
N LYS A 62 -10.33 -2.39 -20.12
CA LYS A 62 -10.48 -3.05 -21.41
C LYS A 62 -9.93 -2.21 -22.57
N PHE A 63 -10.09 -0.88 -22.50
CA PHE A 63 -9.46 0.03 -23.45
C PHE A 63 -7.93 -0.07 -23.35
N LEU A 64 -7.37 -0.06 -22.16
CA LEU A 64 -5.93 -0.25 -21.95
C LEU A 64 -5.46 -1.58 -22.53
N ALA A 65 -6.11 -2.69 -22.16
CA ALA A 65 -5.74 -4.05 -22.59
C ALA A 65 -5.74 -4.21 -24.11
N ASN A 66 -6.84 -3.80 -24.78
CA ASN A 66 -7.05 -4.10 -26.18
C ASN A 66 -6.46 -3.04 -27.11
N THR A 67 -6.53 -1.76 -26.71
CA THR A 67 -6.20 -0.64 -27.61
C THR A 67 -4.80 -0.08 -27.32
N VAL A 68 -4.44 0.08 -26.05
CA VAL A 68 -3.16 0.66 -25.66
C VAL A 68 -2.05 -0.40 -25.71
N PHE A 69 -2.26 -1.55 -25.06
CA PHE A 69 -1.23 -2.60 -24.95
C PHE A 69 -1.32 -3.65 -26.05
N GLY A 70 -2.52 -3.98 -26.51
CA GLY A 70 -2.74 -5.04 -27.50
C GLY A 70 -2.33 -6.40 -26.94
N LEU A 71 -2.94 -6.81 -25.83
CA LEU A 71 -2.69 -8.13 -25.24
C LEU A 71 -3.09 -9.25 -26.18
N ASP A 72 -2.25 -10.27 -26.31
CA ASP A 72 -2.48 -11.43 -27.17
C ASP A 72 -2.50 -12.73 -26.36
N ALA A 73 -3.64 -13.41 -26.38
CA ALA A 73 -3.83 -14.67 -25.67
C ALA A 73 -3.01 -15.83 -26.24
N ARG A 74 -2.50 -15.70 -27.49
CA ARG A 74 -1.68 -16.71 -28.15
C ARG A 74 -0.21 -16.60 -27.80
N ARG A 75 0.21 -15.51 -27.14
CA ARG A 75 1.61 -15.30 -26.78
C ARG A 75 1.96 -16.06 -25.51
N ALA A 76 2.98 -16.92 -25.61
CA ALA A 76 3.56 -17.59 -24.45
C ALA A 76 4.19 -16.58 -23.48
N THR A 77 3.86 -16.70 -22.19
CA THR A 77 4.37 -15.84 -21.13
C THR A 77 5.78 -16.25 -20.66
N PRO A 78 6.50 -15.40 -19.94
CA PRO A 78 7.75 -15.81 -19.29
C PRO A 78 7.58 -17.01 -18.36
N ALA A 79 6.45 -17.11 -17.65
CA ALA A 79 6.13 -18.24 -16.78
C ALA A 79 6.15 -19.57 -17.53
N GLU A 80 5.69 -19.59 -18.79
CA GLU A 80 5.70 -20.76 -19.63
C GLU A 80 7.08 -21.00 -20.26
N ARG A 81 7.65 -19.97 -20.93
CA ARG A 81 8.88 -20.09 -21.70
C ARG A 81 10.15 -20.35 -20.87
N LEU A 82 10.19 -19.77 -19.68
CA LEU A 82 11.33 -19.84 -18.76
C LEU A 82 11.03 -20.68 -17.53
N ASN A 83 10.03 -21.56 -17.61
CA ASN A 83 9.62 -22.39 -16.48
C ASN A 83 10.79 -23.18 -15.89
N ASN A 84 11.11 -22.90 -14.63
CA ASN A 84 12.17 -23.58 -13.89
C ASN A 84 11.66 -24.26 -12.61
N GLY A 85 10.34 -24.26 -12.37
CA GLY A 85 9.72 -24.82 -11.18
C GLY A 85 10.00 -24.10 -9.85
N HIS A 86 10.71 -22.97 -9.88
CA HIS A 86 11.08 -22.19 -8.68
C HIS A 86 10.59 -20.77 -8.72
N ASP A 87 11.04 -19.97 -9.70
CA ASP A 87 10.70 -18.57 -9.86
C ASP A 87 9.69 -18.36 -11.00
N PHE A 88 9.86 -19.11 -12.09
CA PHE A 88 8.98 -19.06 -13.26
C PHE A 88 8.09 -20.29 -13.27
N VAL A 89 6.81 -20.09 -12.89
CA VAL A 89 5.83 -21.18 -12.79
C VAL A 89 4.44 -20.69 -13.22
N PRO A 90 3.85 -21.26 -14.31
CA PRO A 90 2.49 -20.90 -14.70
C PRO A 90 1.50 -21.18 -13.56
N THR A 91 0.80 -20.16 -13.11
CA THR A 91 -0.08 -20.21 -11.95
C THR A 91 -1.51 -19.86 -12.33
N ASN A 92 -2.48 -20.53 -11.69
CA ASN A 92 -3.90 -20.20 -11.88
C ASN A 92 -4.16 -18.72 -11.60
N ARG A 93 -4.95 -18.04 -12.45
CA ARG A 93 -5.20 -16.60 -12.39
C ARG A 93 -5.76 -16.12 -11.04
N TRP A 94 -6.61 -16.91 -10.39
CA TRP A 94 -7.23 -16.51 -9.12
C TRP A 94 -6.27 -16.66 -7.94
N VAL A 95 -5.45 -17.71 -7.97
CA VAL A 95 -4.36 -17.88 -6.99
C VAL A 95 -3.35 -16.75 -7.15
N LEU A 96 -2.98 -16.43 -8.40
CA LEU A 96 -2.04 -15.35 -8.67
C LEU A 96 -2.62 -13.96 -8.38
N PHE A 97 -3.92 -13.73 -8.63
CA PHE A 97 -4.61 -12.52 -8.20
C PHE A 97 -4.52 -12.35 -6.68
N GLY A 98 -4.80 -13.41 -5.92
CA GLY A 98 -4.70 -13.39 -4.46
C GLY A 98 -3.26 -13.12 -3.98
N HIS A 99 -2.27 -13.77 -4.58
CA HIS A 99 -0.86 -13.54 -4.27
C HIS A 99 -0.43 -12.10 -4.60
N HIS A 100 -0.76 -11.60 -5.77
CA HIS A 100 -0.44 -10.22 -6.18
C HIS A 100 -1.11 -9.20 -5.26
N PHE A 101 -2.41 -9.37 -4.99
CA PHE A 101 -3.16 -8.53 -4.06
C PHE A 101 -2.56 -8.56 -2.64
N ALA A 102 -2.21 -9.76 -2.13
CA ALA A 102 -1.59 -9.88 -0.80
C ALA A 102 -0.23 -9.17 -0.73
N ALA A 103 0.55 -9.22 -1.81
CA ALA A 103 1.86 -8.61 -1.88
C ALA A 103 1.81 -7.07 -1.98
N ILE A 104 0.87 -6.51 -2.75
CA ILE A 104 0.72 -5.06 -2.90
C ILE A 104 -0.01 -4.42 -1.71
N ALA A 105 -1.06 -5.05 -1.20
CA ALA A 105 -1.87 -4.55 -0.10
C ALA A 105 -1.15 -4.73 1.25
N GLY A 106 -0.32 -3.75 1.59
CA GLY A 106 0.38 -3.64 2.89
C GLY A 106 -0.33 -2.70 3.85
N ALA A 107 0.43 -2.00 4.71
CA ALA A 107 -0.11 -1.00 5.64
C ALA A 107 -0.64 0.25 4.94
N GLY A 108 -0.10 0.57 3.75
CA GLY A 108 -0.41 1.82 3.08
C GLY A 108 -1.89 2.12 2.88
N PRO A 109 -2.69 1.18 2.31
CA PRO A 109 -4.12 1.40 2.13
C PRO A 109 -4.92 1.39 3.42
N LEU A 110 -4.37 0.87 4.52
CA LEU A 110 -5.02 0.88 5.83
C LEU A 110 -4.73 2.19 6.58
N VAL A 111 -3.46 2.50 6.75
CA VAL A 111 -2.97 3.62 7.58
C VAL A 111 -3.10 4.97 6.87
N GLY A 112 -2.74 5.05 5.59
CA GLY A 112 -2.76 6.31 4.85
C GLY A 112 -4.10 7.04 4.88
N PRO A 113 -5.20 6.40 4.51
CA PRO A 113 -6.53 6.98 4.59
C PRO A 113 -6.93 7.38 6.01
N VAL A 114 -6.58 6.56 7.02
CA VAL A 114 -6.86 6.90 8.43
C VAL A 114 -6.14 8.17 8.85
N LEU A 115 -4.85 8.31 8.55
CA LEU A 115 -4.10 9.53 8.90
C LEU A 115 -4.61 10.74 8.11
N ALA A 116 -4.95 10.58 6.83
CA ALA A 116 -5.46 11.66 5.99
C ALA A 116 -6.88 12.12 6.39
N ALA A 117 -7.61 11.34 7.18
CA ALA A 117 -8.91 11.72 7.72
C ALA A 117 -8.83 13.00 8.59
N GLN A 118 -7.63 13.43 9.03
CA GLN A 118 -7.47 14.75 9.64
C GLN A 118 -7.95 15.91 8.75
N PHE A 119 -7.94 15.76 7.43
CA PHE A 119 -8.44 16.75 6.49
C PHE A 119 -9.96 16.64 6.22
N GLY A 120 -10.62 15.65 6.80
CA GLY A 120 -12.01 15.28 6.51
C GLY A 120 -12.11 14.07 5.58
N PHE A 121 -13.35 13.55 5.40
CA PHE A 121 -13.53 12.34 4.59
C PHE A 121 -13.43 12.59 3.07
N LEU A 122 -13.78 13.79 2.58
CA LEU A 122 -13.95 14.06 1.15
C LEU A 122 -12.64 14.04 0.35
N PRO A 123 -11.56 14.75 0.75
CA PRO A 123 -10.33 14.80 -0.05
C PRO A 123 -9.68 13.43 -0.23
N GLY A 124 -9.59 12.66 0.85
CA GLY A 124 -9.01 11.33 0.83
C GLY A 124 -9.82 10.36 -0.03
N THR A 125 -11.16 10.40 0.09
CA THR A 125 -12.05 9.57 -0.72
C THR A 125 -11.93 9.90 -2.21
N LEU A 126 -11.91 11.18 -2.57
CA LEU A 126 -11.75 11.59 -3.98
C LEU A 126 -10.40 11.13 -4.54
N TRP A 127 -9.32 11.27 -3.75
CA TRP A 127 -8.00 10.82 -4.20
C TRP A 127 -7.93 9.30 -4.35
N LEU A 128 -8.50 8.54 -3.42
CA LEU A 128 -8.60 7.08 -3.55
C LEU A 128 -9.33 6.69 -4.84
N VAL A 129 -10.50 7.26 -5.10
CA VAL A 129 -11.34 6.89 -6.25
C VAL A 129 -10.72 7.33 -7.59
N ILE A 130 -10.29 8.59 -7.70
CA ILE A 130 -9.76 9.14 -8.95
C ILE A 130 -8.32 8.67 -9.19
N GLY A 131 -7.49 8.72 -8.15
CA GLY A 131 -6.09 8.38 -8.21
C GLY A 131 -5.86 6.93 -8.62
N VAL A 132 -6.65 5.99 -8.07
CA VAL A 132 -6.52 4.59 -8.45
C VAL A 132 -6.92 4.33 -9.89
N VAL A 133 -8.07 4.86 -10.33
CA VAL A 133 -8.60 4.58 -11.68
C VAL A 133 -7.67 5.13 -12.77
N LEU A 134 -7.18 6.36 -12.59
CA LEU A 134 -6.39 7.06 -13.60
C LEU A 134 -4.87 6.93 -13.41
N GLY A 135 -4.43 6.55 -12.21
CA GLY A 135 -3.02 6.46 -11.85
C GLY A 135 -2.57 5.07 -11.42
N GLY A 136 -2.94 4.64 -10.23
CA GLY A 136 -2.38 3.41 -9.63
C GLY A 136 -2.66 2.15 -10.44
N ALA A 137 -3.91 1.91 -10.81
CA ALA A 137 -4.27 0.74 -11.61
C ALA A 137 -3.69 0.78 -13.04
N VAL A 138 -3.51 1.99 -13.60
CA VAL A 138 -2.80 2.18 -14.87
C VAL A 138 -1.34 1.82 -14.72
N GLN A 139 -0.68 2.31 -13.66
CA GLN A 139 0.72 2.02 -13.36
C GLN A 139 0.96 0.52 -13.22
N ASP A 140 0.21 -0.14 -12.33
CA ASP A 140 0.40 -1.56 -12.02
C ASP A 140 0.20 -2.43 -13.25
N PHE A 141 -0.88 -2.19 -13.98
CA PHE A 141 -1.16 -2.93 -15.20
C PHE A 141 -0.13 -2.68 -16.31
N THR A 142 0.30 -1.41 -16.49
CA THR A 142 1.30 -1.08 -17.53
C THR A 142 2.65 -1.70 -17.21
N ILE A 143 3.12 -1.61 -15.97
CA ILE A 143 4.41 -2.19 -15.57
C ILE A 143 4.38 -3.71 -15.66
N LEU A 144 3.28 -4.34 -15.23
CA LEU A 144 3.10 -5.78 -15.37
C LEU A 144 3.16 -6.21 -16.86
N PHE A 145 2.46 -5.51 -17.75
CA PHE A 145 2.52 -5.73 -19.18
C PHE A 145 3.94 -5.54 -19.72
N CYS A 146 4.61 -4.45 -19.36
CA CYS A 146 5.97 -4.16 -19.82
C CYS A 146 6.96 -5.25 -19.41
N SER A 147 6.86 -5.74 -18.19
CA SER A 147 7.71 -6.81 -17.68
C SER A 147 7.39 -8.16 -18.32
N LEU A 148 6.10 -8.50 -18.52
CA LEU A 148 5.69 -9.72 -19.24
C LEU A 148 6.30 -9.80 -20.65
N ARG A 149 6.30 -8.68 -21.38
CA ARG A 149 6.88 -8.59 -22.74
C ARG A 149 8.41 -8.56 -22.74
N ARG A 150 9.07 -8.53 -21.55
CA ARG A 150 10.52 -8.45 -21.35
C ARG A 150 11.04 -9.54 -20.43
N ASP A 151 10.51 -10.73 -20.52
CA ASP A 151 10.97 -11.92 -19.80
C ASP A 151 10.94 -11.80 -18.28
N GLY A 152 10.00 -11.00 -17.73
CA GLY A 152 9.89 -10.78 -16.29
C GLY A 152 11.01 -9.90 -15.70
N LYS A 153 11.59 -9.00 -16.52
CA LYS A 153 12.64 -8.08 -16.08
C LYS A 153 12.14 -7.11 -15.01
N SER A 154 13.03 -6.80 -14.06
CA SER A 154 12.76 -5.83 -13.00
C SER A 154 12.60 -4.41 -13.55
N LEU A 155 11.96 -3.52 -12.75
CA LEU A 155 11.82 -2.11 -13.11
C LEU A 155 13.17 -1.44 -13.38
N GLY A 156 14.20 -1.76 -12.58
CA GLY A 156 15.54 -1.23 -12.75
C GLY A 156 16.20 -1.66 -14.07
N GLN A 157 16.04 -2.94 -14.44
CA GLN A 157 16.55 -3.46 -15.73
C GLN A 157 15.80 -2.82 -16.90
N MET A 158 14.49 -2.68 -16.82
CA MET A 158 13.72 -1.98 -17.85
C MET A 158 14.14 -0.52 -17.99
N ALA A 159 14.38 0.18 -16.89
CA ALA A 159 14.90 1.55 -16.92
C ALA A 159 16.27 1.63 -17.60
N LYS A 160 17.17 0.67 -17.34
CA LYS A 160 18.50 0.58 -17.95
C LYS A 160 18.44 0.38 -19.47
N GLU A 161 17.61 -0.54 -19.93
CA GLU A 161 17.51 -0.88 -21.34
C GLU A 161 16.72 0.15 -22.15
N GLU A 162 15.66 0.72 -21.56
CA GLU A 162 14.74 1.59 -22.27
C GLU A 162 15.08 3.08 -22.20
N VAL A 163 15.76 3.52 -21.14
CA VAL A 163 16.12 4.94 -20.96
C VAL A 163 17.62 5.15 -21.16
N SER A 164 18.46 4.73 -20.22
CA SER A 164 19.91 4.76 -20.35
C SER A 164 20.61 3.93 -19.26
N ASN A 165 21.88 3.54 -19.54
CA ASN A 165 22.68 2.78 -18.56
C ASN A 165 22.88 3.52 -17.23
N VAL A 166 23.16 4.83 -17.29
CA VAL A 166 23.37 5.66 -16.09
C VAL A 166 22.07 5.77 -15.30
N THR A 167 20.97 6.08 -15.98
CA THR A 167 19.64 6.19 -15.37
C THR A 167 19.22 4.87 -14.72
N GLY A 168 19.45 3.74 -15.39
CA GLY A 168 19.11 2.42 -14.86
C GLY A 168 19.91 2.07 -13.61
N ALA A 169 21.23 2.32 -13.60
CA ALA A 169 22.07 2.06 -12.42
C ALA A 169 21.64 2.95 -11.23
N THR A 170 21.43 4.24 -11.48
CA THR A 170 20.97 5.19 -10.45
C THR A 170 19.57 4.80 -9.94
N ALA A 171 18.67 4.39 -10.83
CA ALA A 171 17.32 3.92 -10.46
C ALA A 171 17.40 2.66 -9.59
N MET A 172 18.24 1.67 -9.90
CA MET A 172 18.37 0.46 -9.09
C MET A 172 18.81 0.76 -7.65
N VAL A 173 19.79 1.66 -7.47
CA VAL A 173 20.26 2.07 -6.14
C VAL A 173 19.17 2.83 -5.39
N ALA A 174 18.52 3.79 -6.04
CA ALA A 174 17.44 4.56 -5.43
C ALA A 174 16.24 3.67 -5.04
N VAL A 175 15.84 2.74 -5.90
CA VAL A 175 14.75 1.79 -5.64
C VAL A 175 15.08 0.92 -4.43
N LEU A 176 16.32 0.41 -4.30
CA LEU A 176 16.74 -0.35 -3.13
C LEU A 176 16.70 0.51 -1.85
N ALA A 177 17.17 1.75 -1.90
CA ALA A 177 17.15 2.67 -0.76
C ALA A 177 15.71 3.02 -0.35
N ILE A 178 14.83 3.30 -1.33
CA ILE A 178 13.40 3.52 -1.10
C ILE A 178 12.78 2.30 -0.42
N MET A 179 13.06 1.09 -0.92
CA MET A 179 12.53 -0.14 -0.34
C MET A 179 12.95 -0.34 1.12
N ILE A 180 14.19 -0.03 1.47
CA ILE A 180 14.69 -0.10 2.85
C ILE A 180 13.85 0.81 3.76
N ILE A 181 13.57 2.04 3.33
CA ILE A 181 12.75 2.98 4.10
C ILE A 181 11.30 2.51 4.21
N LEU A 182 10.72 2.04 3.10
CA LEU A 182 9.35 1.52 3.08
C LEU A 182 9.19 0.36 4.07
N LEU A 183 10.12 -0.59 4.08
CA LEU A 183 10.09 -1.74 4.99
C LEU A 183 10.25 -1.33 6.45
N ALA A 184 11.12 -0.35 6.73
CA ALA A 184 11.29 0.17 8.08
C ALA A 184 10.01 0.80 8.64
N VAL A 185 9.32 1.62 7.84
CA VAL A 185 8.06 2.26 8.24
C VAL A 185 6.95 1.22 8.43
N LEU A 186 6.85 0.24 7.53
CA LEU A 186 5.89 -0.85 7.65
C LEU A 186 6.12 -1.66 8.93
N ALA A 187 7.37 -2.01 9.23
CA ALA A 187 7.73 -2.72 10.45
C ALA A 187 7.45 -1.89 11.72
N LEU A 188 7.64 -0.57 11.68
CA LEU A 188 7.33 0.33 12.78
C LEU A 188 5.84 0.33 13.15
N ILE A 189 4.95 0.27 12.15
CA ILE A 189 3.50 0.15 12.38
C ILE A 189 3.19 -1.12 13.16
N VAL A 190 3.77 -2.26 12.75
CA VAL A 190 3.57 -3.54 13.44
C VAL A 190 4.08 -3.48 14.87
N VAL A 191 5.28 -2.91 15.10
CA VAL A 191 5.84 -2.74 16.44
C VAL A 191 4.92 -1.89 17.31
N ASN A 192 4.41 -0.77 16.80
CA ASN A 192 3.51 0.11 17.54
C ASN A 192 2.15 -0.56 17.83
N ALA A 193 1.63 -1.36 16.92
CA ALA A 193 0.37 -2.09 17.11
C ALA A 193 0.50 -3.20 18.16
N LEU A 194 1.67 -3.86 18.26
CA LEU A 194 1.91 -4.98 19.16
C LEU A 194 2.56 -4.57 20.50
N ARG A 195 3.02 -3.33 20.62
CA ARG A 195 3.66 -2.83 21.83
C ARG A 195 2.70 -2.92 23.03
N ALA A 196 3.15 -3.58 24.10
CA ALA A 196 2.37 -3.80 25.31
C ALA A 196 0.99 -4.48 25.09
N SER A 197 0.85 -5.25 24.00
CA SER A 197 -0.37 -5.99 23.68
C SER A 197 -0.09 -7.50 23.69
N PRO A 198 -0.22 -8.19 24.84
CA PRO A 198 0.02 -9.63 24.93
C PRO A 198 -0.96 -10.44 24.07
N TRP A 199 -2.21 -10.01 23.96
CA TRP A 199 -3.19 -10.61 23.08
C TRP A 199 -2.75 -10.56 21.62
N GLY A 200 -2.41 -9.37 21.12
CA GLY A 200 -1.96 -9.17 19.73
C GLY A 200 -0.70 -9.96 19.42
N LEU A 201 0.32 -9.88 20.28
CA LEU A 201 1.58 -10.57 20.03
C LEU A 201 1.43 -12.10 20.04
N PHE A 202 0.67 -12.68 20.99
CA PHE A 202 0.37 -14.10 21.02
C PHE A 202 -0.30 -14.55 19.70
N THR A 203 -1.34 -13.84 19.28
CA THR A 203 -2.08 -14.20 18.06
C THR A 203 -1.19 -14.17 16.83
N ILE A 204 -0.36 -13.12 16.68
CA ILE A 204 0.58 -12.99 15.56
C ILE A 204 1.67 -14.05 15.61
N ALA A 205 2.23 -14.36 16.79
CA ALA A 205 3.22 -15.43 16.93
C ALA A 205 2.66 -16.78 16.50
N CYS A 206 1.40 -17.10 16.80
CA CYS A 206 0.73 -18.33 16.36
C CYS A 206 0.61 -18.43 14.83
N THR A 207 0.61 -17.33 14.09
CA THR A 207 0.53 -17.40 12.60
C THR A 207 1.72 -18.11 11.98
N VAL A 208 2.90 -18.07 12.60
CA VAL A 208 4.11 -18.74 12.08
C VAL A 208 3.96 -20.26 12.11
N PRO A 209 3.70 -20.92 13.25
CA PRO A 209 3.50 -22.37 13.27
C PRO A 209 2.28 -22.82 12.46
N ILE A 210 1.21 -22.01 12.38
CA ILE A 210 0.05 -22.31 11.54
C ILE A 210 0.48 -22.33 10.05
N ALA A 211 1.24 -21.33 9.60
CA ALA A 211 1.73 -21.27 8.22
C ALA A 211 2.67 -22.46 7.88
N LEU A 212 3.57 -22.81 8.80
CA LEU A 212 4.44 -23.98 8.64
C LEU A 212 3.65 -25.28 8.55
N LEU A 213 2.62 -25.45 9.39
CA LEU A 213 1.71 -26.61 9.34
C LEU A 213 0.98 -26.66 8.00
N MET A 214 0.44 -25.55 7.52
CA MET A 214 -0.24 -25.46 6.21
C MET A 214 0.72 -25.80 5.06
N GLY A 215 1.95 -25.28 5.08
CA GLY A 215 2.97 -25.57 4.08
C GLY A 215 3.33 -27.06 4.04
N TRP A 216 3.51 -27.66 5.21
CA TRP A 216 3.76 -29.09 5.35
C TRP A 216 2.55 -29.93 4.88
N TRP A 217 1.31 -29.55 5.26
CA TRP A 217 0.07 -30.18 4.83
C TRP A 217 -0.04 -30.23 3.30
N MET A 218 0.12 -29.08 2.64
CA MET A 218 0.01 -28.95 1.18
C MET A 218 1.12 -29.66 0.42
N LYS A 219 2.32 -29.80 1.00
CA LYS A 219 3.47 -30.41 0.33
C LYS A 219 3.59 -31.92 0.57
N ARG A 220 3.29 -32.39 1.79
CA ARG A 220 3.61 -33.74 2.22
C ARG A 220 2.36 -34.58 2.46
N TRP A 221 1.33 -34.05 3.10
CA TRP A 221 0.20 -34.84 3.60
C TRP A 221 -0.94 -34.94 2.59
N ARG A 222 -1.35 -33.80 2.01
CA ARG A 222 -2.45 -33.68 1.04
C ARG A 222 -2.05 -32.76 -0.12
N PRO A 223 -1.15 -33.18 -1.03
CA PRO A 223 -0.71 -32.37 -2.14
C PRO A 223 -1.89 -31.88 -3.01
N GLY A 224 -1.91 -30.57 -3.30
CA GLY A 224 -2.96 -29.93 -4.12
C GLY A 224 -4.28 -29.63 -3.42
N LYS A 225 -4.49 -30.06 -2.17
CA LYS A 225 -5.72 -29.77 -1.40
C LYS A 225 -5.62 -28.41 -0.66
N VAL A 226 -5.48 -27.36 -1.43
CA VAL A 226 -5.26 -26.01 -0.92
C VAL A 226 -6.45 -25.52 -0.07
N GLY A 227 -7.69 -25.82 -0.48
CA GLY A 227 -8.90 -25.42 0.25
C GLY A 227 -9.00 -26.04 1.65
N GLU A 228 -8.62 -27.33 1.80
CA GLU A 228 -8.59 -27.99 3.11
C GLU A 228 -7.57 -27.32 4.04
N ALA A 229 -6.34 -27.10 3.55
CA ALA A 229 -5.29 -26.43 4.32
C ALA A 229 -5.70 -25.03 4.76
N SER A 230 -6.41 -24.30 3.89
CA SER A 230 -6.92 -22.96 4.19
C SER A 230 -8.01 -22.97 5.26
N ALA A 231 -8.94 -23.91 5.18
CA ALA A 231 -9.99 -24.04 6.19
C ALA A 231 -9.39 -24.36 7.57
N VAL A 232 -8.43 -25.30 7.62
CA VAL A 232 -7.71 -25.63 8.87
C VAL A 232 -6.94 -24.42 9.38
N GLY A 233 -6.19 -23.72 8.52
CA GLY A 233 -5.46 -22.51 8.88
C GLY A 233 -6.37 -21.40 9.42
N ALA A 234 -7.52 -21.16 8.80
CA ALA A 234 -8.50 -20.19 9.25
C ALA A 234 -9.09 -20.53 10.63
N VAL A 235 -9.46 -21.79 10.85
CA VAL A 235 -9.97 -22.27 12.16
C VAL A 235 -8.91 -22.12 13.25
N LEU A 236 -7.66 -22.51 12.97
CA LEU A 236 -6.55 -22.36 13.92
C LEU A 236 -6.26 -20.91 14.22
N LEU A 237 -6.35 -20.02 13.24
CA LEU A 237 -6.13 -18.58 13.41
C LEU A 237 -7.22 -17.95 14.28
N LEU A 238 -8.49 -18.28 14.04
CA LEU A 238 -9.60 -17.85 14.90
C LEU A 238 -9.47 -18.43 16.31
N GLY A 239 -9.04 -19.67 16.43
CA GLY A 239 -8.72 -20.29 17.73
C GLY A 239 -7.59 -19.55 18.46
N ALA A 240 -6.52 -19.15 17.75
CA ALA A 240 -5.44 -18.37 18.32
C ALA A 240 -5.91 -16.97 18.76
N LEU A 241 -6.82 -16.34 18.02
CA LEU A 241 -7.42 -15.07 18.40
C LEU A 241 -8.18 -15.19 19.73
N VAL A 242 -9.04 -16.19 19.88
CA VAL A 242 -9.79 -16.43 21.12
C VAL A 242 -8.85 -16.81 22.28
N ALA A 243 -7.86 -17.66 22.01
CA ALA A 243 -6.85 -18.04 23.01
C ALA A 243 -5.99 -16.86 23.46
N GLY A 244 -5.73 -15.88 22.56
CA GLY A 244 -5.05 -14.64 22.89
C GLY A 244 -5.75 -13.83 23.99
N GLY A 245 -7.10 -13.80 23.95
CA GLY A 245 -7.90 -13.20 25.02
C GLY A 245 -7.74 -13.92 26.37
N TRP A 246 -7.67 -15.24 26.33
CA TRP A 246 -7.38 -16.04 27.55
C TRP A 246 -5.96 -15.75 28.05
N VAL A 247 -4.96 -15.69 27.17
CA VAL A 247 -3.56 -15.36 27.51
C VAL A 247 -3.46 -13.99 28.18
N ALA A 248 -4.11 -12.99 27.60
CA ALA A 248 -4.09 -11.61 28.14
C ALA A 248 -4.66 -11.50 29.57
N ASN A 249 -5.63 -12.37 29.91
CA ASN A 249 -6.26 -12.41 31.22
C ASN A 249 -5.49 -13.22 32.27
N HIS A 250 -4.35 -13.85 31.89
CA HIS A 250 -3.52 -14.65 32.82
C HIS A 250 -2.15 -13.98 33.01
N PRO A 251 -1.91 -13.24 34.12
CA PRO A 251 -0.73 -12.38 34.29
C PRO A 251 0.61 -13.10 34.08
N GLY A 252 0.72 -14.34 34.54
CA GLY A 252 1.95 -15.14 34.39
C GLY A 252 2.30 -15.47 32.93
N ILE A 253 1.29 -15.72 32.09
CA ILE A 253 1.48 -16.01 30.65
C ILE A 253 1.56 -14.70 29.89
N ALA A 254 0.73 -13.71 30.21
CA ALA A 254 0.72 -12.41 29.57
C ALA A 254 2.10 -11.73 29.63
N ALA A 255 2.82 -11.87 30.74
CA ALA A 255 4.18 -11.34 30.90
C ALA A 255 5.16 -11.85 29.83
N ALA A 256 5.02 -13.11 29.38
CA ALA A 256 5.85 -13.69 28.32
C ALA A 256 5.55 -13.10 26.92
N PHE A 257 4.39 -12.47 26.75
CA PHE A 257 3.96 -11.83 25.48
C PHE A 257 3.85 -10.30 25.61
N THR A 258 4.33 -9.72 26.70
CA THR A 258 4.38 -8.27 26.89
C THR A 258 5.81 -7.79 26.65
N HIS A 259 6.07 -7.16 25.51
CA HIS A 259 7.40 -6.72 25.12
C HIS A 259 7.48 -5.22 24.88
N SER A 260 8.68 -4.65 25.11
CA SER A 260 9.00 -3.28 24.75
C SER A 260 9.10 -3.11 23.22
N GLY A 261 8.99 -1.88 22.74
CA GLY A 261 9.17 -1.59 21.32
C GLY A 261 10.55 -2.03 20.79
N THR A 262 11.60 -1.88 21.60
CA THR A 262 12.97 -2.31 21.24
C THR A 262 13.09 -3.83 21.13
N SER A 263 12.48 -4.59 22.05
CA SER A 263 12.44 -6.06 21.96
C SER A 263 11.70 -6.52 20.70
N LEU A 264 10.54 -5.93 20.43
CA LEU A 264 9.76 -6.21 19.21
C LEU A 264 10.53 -5.87 17.94
N THR A 265 11.34 -4.79 17.95
CA THR A 265 12.22 -4.43 16.82
C THR A 265 13.19 -5.55 16.50
N TRP A 266 13.88 -6.10 17.48
CA TRP A 266 14.81 -7.22 17.26
C TRP A 266 14.10 -8.50 16.82
N MET A 267 12.91 -8.79 17.35
CA MET A 267 12.07 -9.89 16.89
C MET A 267 11.68 -9.73 15.42
N MET A 268 11.31 -8.51 15.00
CA MET A 268 10.94 -8.22 13.60
C MET A 268 12.13 -8.37 12.66
N ILE A 269 13.33 -7.90 13.04
CA ILE A 269 14.55 -8.06 12.25
C ILE A 269 14.90 -9.54 12.08
N ALA A 270 14.89 -10.31 13.16
CA ALA A 270 15.14 -11.75 13.12
C ALA A 270 14.11 -12.49 12.27
N TYR A 271 12.84 -12.15 12.42
CA TYR A 271 11.75 -12.70 11.62
C TYR A 271 11.93 -12.40 10.11
N GLY A 272 12.16 -11.15 9.73
CA GLY A 272 12.36 -10.75 8.33
C GLY A 272 13.57 -11.43 7.69
N PHE A 273 14.67 -11.59 8.45
CA PHE A 273 15.84 -12.33 8.00
C PHE A 273 15.50 -13.81 7.73
N ILE A 274 14.87 -14.50 8.68
CA ILE A 274 14.47 -15.91 8.55
C ILE A 274 13.52 -16.07 7.36
N ALA A 275 12.50 -15.23 7.23
CA ALA A 275 11.54 -15.27 6.13
C ALA A 275 12.20 -15.04 4.76
N SER A 276 13.25 -14.20 4.69
CA SER A 276 13.99 -13.95 3.45
C SER A 276 14.88 -15.12 3.03
N VAL A 277 15.46 -15.86 4.00
CA VAL A 277 16.39 -16.96 3.73
C VAL A 277 15.66 -18.28 3.46
N LEU A 278 14.53 -18.53 4.14
CA LEU A 278 13.78 -19.78 4.00
C LEU A 278 13.19 -19.96 2.59
N PRO A 279 13.02 -21.20 2.11
CA PRO A 279 12.31 -21.50 0.87
C PRO A 279 10.89 -20.92 0.88
N VAL A 280 10.44 -20.37 -0.27
CA VAL A 280 9.14 -19.69 -0.42
C VAL A 280 7.96 -20.57 0.00
N TRP A 281 7.99 -21.86 -0.37
CA TRP A 281 6.92 -22.80 -0.08
C TRP A 281 6.72 -23.13 1.40
N MET A 282 7.74 -22.88 2.24
CA MET A 282 7.72 -23.30 3.63
C MET A 282 6.98 -22.32 4.53
N LEU A 283 7.19 -21.03 4.36
CA LEU A 283 6.59 -19.97 5.20
C LEU A 283 5.79 -18.96 4.37
N LEU A 284 6.39 -18.41 3.31
CA LEU A 284 5.84 -17.27 2.58
C LEU A 284 4.52 -17.63 1.88
N CYS A 285 4.52 -18.63 0.98
CA CYS A 285 3.32 -19.00 0.23
C CYS A 285 2.13 -19.40 1.11
N PRO A 286 2.27 -20.27 2.13
CA PRO A 286 1.14 -20.63 2.99
C PRO A 286 0.60 -19.43 3.79
N ARG A 287 1.49 -18.54 4.22
CA ARG A 287 1.10 -17.36 4.99
C ARG A 287 0.41 -16.32 4.14
N ASP A 288 0.92 -16.02 2.93
CA ASP A 288 0.29 -15.12 1.96
C ASP A 288 -1.11 -15.63 1.60
N TYR A 289 -1.23 -16.95 1.41
CA TYR A 289 -2.48 -17.57 1.07
C TYR A 289 -3.51 -17.44 2.21
N LEU A 290 -3.12 -17.76 3.44
CA LEU A 290 -3.97 -17.56 4.62
C LEU A 290 -4.37 -16.10 4.79
N SER A 291 -3.40 -15.19 4.64
CA SER A 291 -3.61 -13.75 4.71
C SER A 291 -4.60 -13.25 3.64
N THR A 292 -4.53 -13.75 2.41
CA THR A 292 -5.43 -13.34 1.32
C THR A 292 -6.89 -13.65 1.63
N PHE A 293 -7.19 -14.86 2.10
CA PHE A 293 -8.56 -15.22 2.49
C PHE A 293 -9.07 -14.32 3.60
N LEU A 294 -8.26 -14.12 4.63
CA LEU A 294 -8.64 -13.23 5.74
C LEU A 294 -8.88 -11.80 5.23
N LYS A 295 -7.97 -11.28 4.39
CA LYS A 295 -8.07 -9.93 3.81
C LYS A 295 -9.37 -9.76 3.02
N VAL A 296 -9.63 -10.62 2.07
CA VAL A 296 -10.81 -10.52 1.20
C VAL A 296 -12.10 -10.72 1.99
N THR A 297 -12.15 -11.74 2.85
CA THR A 297 -13.34 -12.02 3.66
C THR A 297 -13.66 -10.86 4.60
N THR A 298 -12.68 -10.33 5.32
CA THR A 298 -12.87 -9.20 6.24
C THR A 298 -13.38 -7.96 5.52
N VAL A 299 -12.80 -7.64 4.36
CA VAL A 299 -13.21 -6.46 3.58
C VAL A 299 -14.62 -6.63 3.02
N VAL A 300 -15.00 -7.83 2.57
CA VAL A 300 -16.35 -8.12 2.08
C VAL A 300 -17.37 -8.06 3.23
N VAL A 301 -17.05 -8.65 4.38
CA VAL A 301 -17.94 -8.63 5.57
C VAL A 301 -18.07 -7.20 6.10
N LEU A 302 -16.99 -6.42 6.14
CA LEU A 302 -17.03 -5.01 6.53
C LEU A 302 -17.91 -4.19 5.58
N GLY A 303 -17.78 -4.40 4.27
CA GLY A 303 -18.63 -3.76 3.27
C GLY A 303 -20.11 -4.11 3.44
N ALA A 304 -20.41 -5.40 3.68
CA ALA A 304 -21.79 -5.85 3.97
C ALA A 304 -22.31 -5.22 5.26
N ALA A 305 -21.50 -5.16 6.32
CA ALA A 305 -21.88 -4.51 7.58
C ALA A 305 -22.21 -3.03 7.39
N ILE A 306 -21.41 -2.30 6.60
CA ILE A 306 -21.67 -0.89 6.29
C ILE A 306 -23.01 -0.72 5.55
N LEU A 307 -23.34 -1.60 4.61
CA LEU A 307 -24.62 -1.54 3.88
C LEU A 307 -25.84 -1.90 4.75
N ILE A 308 -25.66 -2.76 5.76
CA ILE A 308 -26.75 -3.15 6.68
C ILE A 308 -26.94 -2.09 7.75
N LEU A 309 -25.88 -1.55 8.33
CA LEU A 309 -25.92 -0.64 9.47
C LEU A 309 -26.04 0.83 9.09
N LEU A 310 -25.62 1.19 7.87
CA LEU A 310 -25.59 2.56 7.35
C LEU A 310 -24.93 3.56 8.35
N PRO A 311 -23.72 3.26 8.89
CA PRO A 311 -23.14 4.07 9.96
C PRO A 311 -22.93 5.51 9.50
N PRO A 312 -23.29 6.52 10.34
CA PRO A 312 -23.09 7.92 10.00
C PRO A 312 -21.59 8.26 9.95
N LEU A 313 -21.21 9.12 9.03
CA LEU A 313 -19.89 9.75 9.04
C LEU A 313 -19.90 10.89 10.07
N ARG A 314 -19.09 10.75 11.12
CA ARG A 314 -18.96 11.77 12.16
C ARG A 314 -17.89 12.82 11.82
N MET A 315 -16.84 12.39 11.08
CA MET A 315 -15.84 13.32 10.55
C MET A 315 -16.50 14.19 9.47
N PRO A 316 -16.33 15.53 9.47
CA PRO A 316 -16.87 16.40 8.43
C PRO A 316 -16.21 16.16 7.07
N ALA A 317 -16.85 16.65 6.00
CA ALA A 317 -16.30 16.54 4.65
C ALA A 317 -14.92 17.21 4.53
N LEU A 318 -14.76 18.38 5.15
CA LEU A 318 -13.49 19.11 5.29
C LEU A 318 -13.36 19.58 6.74
N THR A 319 -12.16 19.40 7.30
CA THR A 319 -11.82 19.94 8.62
C THR A 319 -11.07 21.28 8.47
N PRO A 320 -10.97 22.12 9.52
CA PRO A 320 -10.16 23.32 9.51
C PRO A 320 -8.69 23.08 9.17
N PHE A 321 -8.16 21.89 9.46
CA PHE A 321 -6.78 21.51 9.17
C PHE A 321 -6.46 21.39 7.68
N ALA A 322 -7.46 21.31 6.81
CA ALA A 322 -7.27 21.30 5.36
C ALA A 322 -6.57 22.58 4.86
N THR A 323 -6.83 23.71 5.49
CA THR A 323 -6.28 25.02 5.13
C THR A 323 -5.25 25.56 6.12
N ALA A 324 -5.43 25.32 7.42
CA ALA A 324 -4.53 25.81 8.46
C ALA A 324 -3.10 25.28 8.32
N GLY A 325 -2.94 24.01 7.95
CA GLY A 325 -1.62 23.39 7.82
C GLY A 325 -0.98 22.93 9.14
N GLU A 326 -1.65 23.15 10.27
CA GLU A 326 -1.20 22.80 11.62
C GLU A 326 -1.95 21.61 12.17
N GLY A 327 -2.09 20.56 11.38
CA GLY A 327 -2.79 19.33 11.80
C GLY A 327 -2.07 18.62 12.94
N PRO A 328 -2.78 18.15 13.98
CA PRO A 328 -2.16 17.49 15.13
C PRO A 328 -1.67 16.08 14.83
N VAL A 329 -2.17 15.42 13.79
CA VAL A 329 -1.70 14.11 13.35
C VAL A 329 -0.40 14.22 12.56
N PHE A 330 -0.35 15.15 11.60
CA PHE A 330 0.88 15.56 10.91
C PHE A 330 0.73 17.00 10.39
N ALA A 331 1.85 17.70 10.30
CA ALA A 331 1.89 19.07 9.80
C ALA A 331 1.77 19.12 8.27
N GLY A 332 1.25 20.25 7.77
CA GLY A 332 1.11 20.55 6.35
C GLY A 332 -0.33 20.68 5.89
N LYS A 333 -0.51 21.45 4.81
CA LYS A 333 -1.83 21.68 4.19
C LYS A 333 -2.31 20.47 3.42
N LEU A 334 -3.60 20.46 3.07
CA LEU A 334 -4.20 19.40 2.26
C LEU A 334 -3.36 19.11 1.00
N PHE A 335 -3.00 20.12 0.22
CA PHE A 335 -2.03 19.98 -0.86
C PHE A 335 -0.63 20.39 -0.38
N PRO A 336 0.37 19.52 -0.54
CA PRO A 336 0.39 18.19 -1.17
C PRO A 336 0.15 17.02 -0.22
N PHE A 337 -0.03 17.24 1.10
CA PHE A 337 0.14 16.21 2.12
C PHE A 337 -0.95 15.14 2.15
N ALA A 338 -2.20 15.44 1.82
CA ALA A 338 -3.24 14.41 1.67
C ALA A 338 -2.86 13.36 0.60
N PHE A 339 -2.26 13.83 -0.49
CA PHE A 339 -1.91 12.98 -1.64
C PHE A 339 -0.73 12.06 -1.35
N ILE A 340 0.31 12.53 -0.64
CA ILE A 340 1.44 11.69 -0.24
C ILE A 340 1.09 10.77 0.93
N THR A 341 0.17 11.17 1.80
CA THR A 341 -0.28 10.35 2.93
C THR A 341 -1.07 9.15 2.44
N ILE A 342 -1.93 9.32 1.43
CA ILE A 342 -2.67 8.23 0.77
C ILE A 342 -1.91 7.78 -0.48
N ALA A 343 -0.62 7.55 -0.38
CA ALA A 343 0.15 7.10 -1.53
C ALA A 343 -0.27 5.68 -1.98
N CYS A 344 -0.30 4.72 -1.08
CA CYS A 344 -0.45 3.31 -1.42
C CYS A 344 -1.83 2.98 -2.00
N GLY A 345 -2.90 3.37 -1.34
CA GLY A 345 -4.27 3.07 -1.80
C GLY A 345 -4.70 3.82 -3.08
N ALA A 346 -3.94 4.82 -3.54
CA ALA A 346 -4.25 5.58 -4.75
C ALA A 346 -3.22 5.34 -5.87
N VAL A 347 -1.93 5.59 -5.63
CA VAL A 347 -0.83 5.35 -6.58
C VAL A 347 0.42 4.99 -5.81
N SER A 348 0.86 3.74 -5.90
CA SER A 348 1.99 3.20 -5.14
C SER A 348 3.13 2.74 -6.03
N GLY A 349 4.31 3.27 -5.79
CA GLY A 349 5.52 2.84 -6.48
C GLY A 349 5.97 1.45 -6.09
N PHE A 350 5.74 1.03 -4.84
CA PHE A 350 6.07 -0.32 -4.38
C PHE A 350 5.40 -1.40 -5.25
N HIS A 351 4.19 -1.15 -5.74
CA HIS A 351 3.47 -2.07 -6.62
C HIS A 351 4.22 -2.37 -7.91
N SER A 352 4.93 -1.38 -8.45
CA SER A 352 5.73 -1.58 -9.66
C SER A 352 6.87 -2.59 -9.46
N LEU A 353 7.35 -2.75 -8.21
CA LEU A 353 8.36 -3.76 -7.88
C LEU A 353 7.74 -5.16 -7.84
N VAL A 354 6.53 -5.31 -7.34
CA VAL A 354 5.78 -6.58 -7.38
C VAL A 354 5.37 -6.89 -8.82
N ALA A 355 4.82 -5.91 -9.54
CA ALA A 355 4.37 -6.01 -10.93
C ALA A 355 5.52 -6.29 -11.92
N SER A 356 6.77 -6.01 -11.59
CA SER A 356 7.95 -6.34 -12.41
C SER A 356 8.86 -7.40 -11.80
N GLY A 357 8.67 -7.73 -10.52
CA GLY A 357 9.57 -8.65 -9.79
C GLY A 357 9.11 -10.09 -9.77
N THR A 358 7.94 -10.35 -9.21
CA THR A 358 7.42 -11.71 -8.97
C THR A 358 6.26 -12.08 -9.89
N THR A 359 5.25 -11.25 -9.97
CA THR A 359 3.99 -11.54 -10.67
C THR A 359 4.16 -11.90 -12.16
N PRO A 360 4.98 -11.21 -12.99
CA PRO A 360 5.10 -11.55 -14.41
C PRO A 360 5.73 -12.91 -14.66
N LYS A 361 6.46 -13.45 -13.68
CA LYS A 361 7.08 -14.78 -13.72
C LYS A 361 6.08 -15.91 -13.45
N MET A 362 4.85 -15.58 -13.05
CA MET A 362 3.83 -16.53 -12.64
C MET A 362 2.55 -16.47 -13.49
N ILE A 363 2.40 -15.45 -14.35
CA ILE A 363 1.22 -15.29 -15.23
C ILE A 363 1.23 -16.38 -16.29
N ALA A 364 0.20 -17.22 -16.29
CA ALA A 364 0.04 -18.28 -17.27
C ALA A 364 -0.41 -17.73 -18.65
N ARG A 365 -1.28 -16.72 -18.67
CA ARG A 365 -1.85 -16.15 -19.91
C ARG A 365 -1.73 -14.63 -19.90
N GLU A 366 -1.25 -14.04 -20.98
CA GLU A 366 -1.05 -12.59 -21.08
C GLU A 366 -2.32 -11.76 -20.76
N PRO A 367 -3.54 -12.12 -21.18
CA PRO A 367 -4.77 -11.40 -20.83
C PRO A 367 -5.08 -11.34 -19.32
N ASP A 368 -4.55 -12.28 -18.51
CA ASP A 368 -4.76 -12.29 -17.07
C ASP A 368 -4.07 -11.12 -16.37
N ALA A 369 -3.08 -10.50 -17.01
CA ALA A 369 -2.45 -9.27 -16.52
C ALA A 369 -3.44 -8.13 -16.23
N ARG A 370 -4.56 -8.09 -16.96
CA ARG A 370 -5.61 -7.10 -16.76
C ARG A 370 -6.30 -7.25 -15.40
N ILE A 371 -6.74 -8.46 -15.04
CA ILE A 371 -7.42 -8.68 -13.76
C ILE A 371 -6.43 -8.61 -12.60
N ILE A 372 -5.21 -9.11 -12.80
CA ILE A 372 -4.19 -9.15 -11.76
C ILE A 372 -3.66 -7.74 -11.48
N GLY A 373 -3.15 -7.01 -12.47
CA GLY A 373 -2.58 -5.69 -12.29
C GLY A 373 -3.65 -4.63 -12.03
N TYR A 374 -4.56 -4.40 -12.99
CA TYR A 374 -5.58 -3.37 -12.84
C TYR A 374 -6.60 -3.71 -11.76
N GLY A 375 -7.11 -4.96 -11.75
CA GLY A 375 -8.10 -5.41 -10.77
C GLY A 375 -7.55 -5.50 -9.35
N GLY A 376 -6.31 -5.97 -9.19
CA GLY A 376 -5.63 -6.05 -7.88
C GLY A 376 -5.50 -4.68 -7.22
N MET A 377 -5.10 -3.66 -8.00
CA MET A 377 -4.98 -2.29 -7.49
C MET A 377 -6.33 -1.66 -7.13
N LEU A 378 -7.39 -1.93 -7.90
CA LEU A 378 -8.75 -1.50 -7.52
C LEU A 378 -9.20 -2.12 -6.20
N MET A 379 -8.87 -3.41 -5.98
CA MET A 379 -9.20 -4.09 -4.73
C MET A 379 -8.42 -3.51 -3.55
N GLU A 380 -7.16 -3.13 -3.75
CA GLU A 380 -6.39 -2.44 -2.71
C GLU A 380 -6.99 -1.07 -2.38
N SER A 381 -7.34 -0.28 -3.37
CA SER A 381 -7.99 1.01 -3.13
C SER A 381 -9.34 0.86 -2.43
N PHE A 382 -10.06 -0.23 -2.69
CA PHE A 382 -11.27 -0.57 -1.97
C PHE A 382 -11.01 -0.79 -0.48
N VAL A 383 -9.90 -1.44 -0.12
CA VAL A 383 -9.44 -1.52 1.28
C VAL A 383 -9.21 -0.12 1.85
N GLY A 384 -8.61 0.80 1.06
CA GLY A 384 -8.41 2.20 1.47
C GLY A 384 -9.72 2.95 1.73
N ILE A 385 -10.75 2.72 0.93
CA ILE A 385 -12.10 3.26 1.18
C ILE A 385 -12.69 2.72 2.48
N MET A 386 -12.52 1.41 2.76
CA MET A 386 -12.97 0.81 4.02
C MET A 386 -12.26 1.43 5.22
N ALA A 387 -10.95 1.67 5.12
CA ALA A 387 -10.15 2.31 6.17
C ALA A 387 -10.58 3.77 6.41
N MET A 388 -10.83 4.53 5.34
CA MET A 388 -11.36 5.90 5.43
C MET A 388 -12.72 5.92 6.12
N ILE A 389 -13.64 5.01 5.75
CA ILE A 389 -14.96 4.89 6.38
C ILE A 389 -14.80 4.57 7.87
N ALA A 390 -14.00 3.57 8.23
CA ALA A 390 -13.80 3.18 9.63
C ALA A 390 -13.27 4.35 10.48
N ALA A 391 -12.28 5.11 9.96
CA ALA A 391 -11.75 6.29 10.64
C ALA A 391 -12.78 7.42 10.78
N CYS A 392 -13.57 7.66 9.73
CA CYS A 392 -14.54 8.77 9.68
C CYS A 392 -15.88 8.47 10.38
N THR A 393 -16.12 7.22 10.78
CA THR A 393 -17.25 6.86 11.66
C THR A 393 -16.95 7.12 13.13
N LEU A 394 -15.68 7.30 13.50
CA LEU A 394 -15.28 7.70 14.86
C LEU A 394 -15.67 9.15 15.14
N ASP A 395 -15.92 9.42 16.41
CA ASP A 395 -16.00 10.81 16.89
C ASP A 395 -14.67 11.53 16.61
N PRO A 396 -14.69 12.75 16.02
CA PRO A 396 -13.46 13.48 15.72
C PRO A 396 -12.54 13.67 16.90
N GLY A 397 -13.08 13.95 18.10
CA GLY A 397 -12.27 14.09 19.32
C GLY A 397 -11.53 12.80 19.67
N VAL A 398 -12.20 11.63 19.54
CA VAL A 398 -11.59 10.31 19.72
C VAL A 398 -10.50 10.08 18.68
N TYR A 399 -10.79 10.38 17.41
CA TYR A 399 -9.82 10.22 16.33
C TYR A 399 -8.54 11.02 16.60
N PHE A 400 -8.65 12.30 16.97
CA PHE A 400 -7.49 13.13 17.26
C PHE A 400 -6.76 12.70 18.53
N ALA A 401 -7.48 12.36 19.61
CA ALA A 401 -6.87 11.85 20.85
C ALA A 401 -6.04 10.57 20.64
N MET A 402 -6.45 9.72 19.71
CA MET A 402 -5.72 8.48 19.38
C MET A 402 -4.51 8.73 18.47
N ASN A 403 -4.64 9.58 17.46
CA ASN A 403 -3.64 9.70 16.39
C ASN A 403 -2.60 10.80 16.61
N ALA A 404 -2.78 11.67 17.62
CA ALA A 404 -1.87 12.77 17.88
C ALA A 404 -1.13 12.61 19.22
N THR A 405 0.07 13.18 19.30
CA THR A 405 0.80 13.25 20.58
C THR A 405 0.16 14.31 21.49
N PRO A 406 0.31 14.19 22.83
CA PRO A 406 -0.23 15.19 23.77
C PRO A 406 0.26 16.62 23.49
N THR A 407 1.52 16.76 23.08
CA THR A 407 2.11 18.06 22.68
C THR A 407 1.48 18.64 21.41
N ALA A 408 1.19 17.79 20.42
CA ALA A 408 0.53 18.21 19.19
C ALA A 408 -0.94 18.59 19.44
N LEU A 409 -1.65 17.86 20.32
CA LEU A 409 -3.02 18.18 20.73
C LEU A 409 -3.07 19.53 21.46
N ALA A 410 -2.14 19.77 22.41
CA ALA A 410 -2.03 21.05 23.11
C ALA A 410 -1.76 22.20 22.13
N GLY A 411 -0.89 22.00 21.15
CA GLY A 411 -0.58 23.01 20.12
C GLY A 411 -1.73 23.29 19.12
N ALA A 412 -2.72 22.41 19.02
CA ALA A 412 -3.90 22.54 18.16
C ALA A 412 -5.20 22.77 18.97
N SER A 413 -5.11 23.00 20.28
CA SER A 413 -6.25 23.06 21.21
C SER A 413 -7.33 24.05 20.77
N ASP A 414 -6.93 25.24 20.32
CA ASP A 414 -7.88 26.30 19.94
C ASP A 414 -8.70 25.87 18.71
N ILE A 415 -8.06 25.27 17.72
CA ILE A 415 -8.74 24.81 16.50
C ILE A 415 -9.64 23.62 16.84
N LEU A 416 -9.18 22.68 17.67
CA LEU A 416 -9.96 21.52 18.12
C LEU A 416 -11.20 21.94 18.92
N ASN A 417 -11.04 22.90 19.85
CA ASN A 417 -12.13 23.44 20.65
C ASN A 417 -13.17 24.16 19.77
N GLN A 418 -12.73 25.03 18.86
CA GLN A 418 -13.62 25.75 17.95
C GLN A 418 -14.38 24.82 17.00
N ALA A 419 -13.75 23.72 16.59
CA ALA A 419 -14.38 22.71 15.75
C ALA A 419 -15.27 21.73 16.51
N GLY A 420 -15.29 21.76 17.84
CA GLY A 420 -15.99 20.78 18.67
C GLY A 420 -15.36 19.37 18.68
N PHE A 421 -14.08 19.27 18.33
CA PHE A 421 -13.36 17.98 18.25
C PHE A 421 -12.67 17.64 19.58
N VAL A 422 -13.43 17.67 20.66
CA VAL A 422 -12.93 17.45 22.03
C VAL A 422 -13.58 16.21 22.62
N VAL A 423 -12.78 15.42 23.31
CA VAL A 423 -13.24 14.23 24.03
C VAL A 423 -12.70 14.28 25.46
N THR A 424 -13.51 13.83 26.43
CA THR A 424 -13.08 13.79 27.83
C THR A 424 -12.14 12.61 28.10
N PRO A 425 -11.20 12.74 29.05
CA PRO A 425 -10.35 11.62 29.47
C PRO A 425 -11.16 10.41 29.93
N ASP A 426 -12.25 10.62 30.67
CA ASP A 426 -13.12 9.54 31.18
C ASP A 426 -13.75 8.74 30.04
N TYR A 427 -14.18 9.42 28.96
CA TYR A 427 -14.70 8.74 27.76
C TYR A 427 -13.61 7.88 27.09
N MET A 428 -12.39 8.42 26.95
CA MET A 428 -11.27 7.68 26.38
C MET A 428 -10.87 6.47 27.23
N GLN A 429 -10.95 6.59 28.56
CA GLN A 429 -10.69 5.47 29.47
C GLN A 429 -11.78 4.40 29.36
N ALA A 430 -13.05 4.78 29.30
CA ALA A 430 -14.17 3.86 29.09
C ALA A 430 -14.06 3.14 27.75
N LEU A 431 -13.69 3.86 26.69
CA LEU A 431 -13.46 3.28 25.37
C LEU A 431 -12.29 2.28 25.38
N ALA A 432 -11.19 2.60 26.05
CA ALA A 432 -10.06 1.69 26.21
C ALA A 432 -10.47 0.40 26.92
N ALA A 433 -11.22 0.51 28.00
CA ALA A 433 -11.74 -0.65 28.73
C ALA A 433 -12.67 -1.53 27.84
N GLN A 434 -13.53 -0.91 27.01
CA GLN A 434 -14.35 -1.65 26.05
C GLN A 434 -13.54 -2.43 25.01
N MET A 435 -12.37 -1.92 24.63
CA MET A 435 -11.45 -2.57 23.68
C MET A 435 -10.51 -3.58 24.37
N GLY A 436 -10.55 -3.69 25.69
CA GLY A 436 -9.63 -4.55 26.48
C GLY A 436 -8.20 -4.01 26.53
N GLU A 437 -8.04 -2.69 26.41
CA GLU A 437 -6.76 -1.99 26.42
C GLU A 437 -6.63 -1.09 27.65
N THR A 438 -5.40 -0.80 28.07
CA THR A 438 -5.12 0.08 29.20
C THR A 438 -5.28 1.56 28.85
N SER A 439 -4.95 1.94 27.61
CA SER A 439 -5.11 3.29 27.06
C SER A 439 -5.13 3.26 25.54
N LEU A 440 -5.93 4.14 24.96
CA LEU A 440 -5.97 4.41 23.51
C LEU A 440 -5.43 5.81 23.18
N ILE A 441 -5.07 6.62 24.17
CA ILE A 441 -4.54 7.99 23.95
C ILE A 441 -3.13 7.90 23.37
N ALA A 442 -2.85 8.75 22.40
CA ALA A 442 -1.56 8.86 21.72
C ALA A 442 -1.03 7.55 21.13
N ARG A 443 -1.93 6.63 20.77
CA ARG A 443 -1.59 5.44 19.96
C ARG A 443 -1.50 5.81 18.49
N THR A 444 -0.49 6.58 18.16
CA THR A 444 -0.27 7.14 16.83
C THR A 444 -0.01 6.04 15.79
N GLY A 445 -0.26 6.38 14.51
CA GLY A 445 0.02 5.48 13.39
C GLY A 445 -1.19 4.90 12.69
N GLY A 446 -2.41 5.32 13.08
CA GLY A 446 -3.66 4.99 12.38
C GLY A 446 -4.24 3.59 12.67
N ALA A 447 -3.40 2.59 12.89
CA ALA A 447 -3.80 1.20 13.12
C ALA A 447 -4.80 1.02 14.26
N PRO A 448 -4.57 1.56 15.48
CA PRO A 448 -5.55 1.43 16.56
C PRO A 448 -6.88 2.13 16.25
N SER A 449 -6.86 3.27 15.56
CA SER A 449 -8.09 3.99 15.17
C SER A 449 -8.91 3.21 14.15
N LEU A 450 -8.25 2.61 13.15
CA LEU A 450 -8.89 1.69 12.22
C LEU A 450 -9.54 0.53 12.98
N ALA A 451 -8.81 -0.07 13.92
CA ALA A 451 -9.30 -1.19 14.71
C ALA A 451 -10.53 -0.83 15.56
N VAL A 452 -10.55 0.35 16.18
CA VAL A 452 -11.73 0.84 16.93
C VAL A 452 -12.92 1.05 15.99
N GLY A 453 -12.71 1.69 14.83
CA GLY A 453 -13.78 1.90 13.85
C GLY A 453 -14.36 0.59 13.32
N MET A 454 -13.49 -0.37 12.96
CA MET A 454 -13.92 -1.71 12.54
C MET A 454 -14.66 -2.46 13.66
N ALA A 455 -14.16 -2.40 14.89
CA ALA A 455 -14.77 -3.05 16.06
C ALA A 455 -16.19 -2.52 16.32
N HIS A 456 -16.41 -1.20 16.19
CA HIS A 456 -17.74 -0.62 16.32
C HIS A 456 -18.70 -1.11 15.24
N ILE A 457 -18.25 -1.15 13.96
CA ILE A 457 -19.09 -1.64 12.86
C ILE A 457 -19.41 -3.13 13.03
N PHE A 458 -18.44 -3.98 13.35
CA PHE A 458 -18.68 -5.41 13.54
C PHE A 458 -19.52 -5.72 14.80
N SER A 459 -19.33 -4.96 15.88
CA SER A 459 -20.17 -5.08 17.08
C SER A 459 -21.61 -4.68 16.79
N GLY A 460 -21.83 -3.64 15.99
CA GLY A 460 -23.14 -3.26 15.50
C GLY A 460 -23.79 -4.37 14.69
N LEU A 461 -23.03 -5.01 13.78
CA LEU A 461 -23.52 -6.13 12.98
C LEU A 461 -23.91 -7.33 13.87
N THR A 462 -23.10 -7.70 14.84
CA THR A 462 -23.41 -8.81 15.76
C THR A 462 -24.64 -8.51 16.63
N SER A 463 -24.87 -7.27 17.02
CA SER A 463 -26.04 -6.87 17.80
C SER A 463 -27.35 -6.99 17.00
N VAL A 464 -27.33 -6.68 15.70
CA VAL A 464 -28.48 -6.84 14.80
C VAL A 464 -28.94 -8.30 14.75
N PHE A 465 -28.01 -9.26 14.84
CA PHE A 465 -28.33 -10.69 14.86
C PHE A 465 -28.56 -11.25 16.27
N GLY A 466 -28.80 -10.40 17.28
CA GLY A 466 -29.09 -10.80 18.66
C GLY A 466 -27.89 -11.34 19.44
N GLY A 467 -26.67 -11.14 18.93
CA GLY A 467 -25.43 -11.54 19.58
C GLY A 467 -24.99 -10.56 20.68
N LYS A 468 -24.14 -11.04 21.61
CA LYS A 468 -23.46 -10.17 22.59
C LYS A 468 -22.50 -9.23 21.85
N THR A 469 -22.31 -8.03 22.38
CA THR A 469 -21.27 -7.12 21.92
C THR A 469 -19.89 -7.69 22.25
N LEU A 470 -19.12 -8.04 21.21
CA LEU A 470 -17.78 -8.63 21.34
C LEU A 470 -16.73 -7.60 20.90
N THR A 471 -16.86 -6.36 21.38
CA THR A 471 -16.07 -5.22 20.89
C THR A 471 -14.57 -5.43 21.07
N ALA A 472 -14.13 -5.93 22.21
CA ALA A 472 -12.72 -6.25 22.43
C ALA A 472 -12.21 -7.35 21.47
N LEU A 473 -12.99 -8.39 21.23
CA LEU A 473 -12.61 -9.44 20.28
C LEU A 473 -12.47 -8.88 18.86
N TRP A 474 -13.41 -8.04 18.42
CA TRP A 474 -13.35 -7.39 17.11
C TRP A 474 -12.21 -6.40 16.98
N TYR A 475 -11.89 -5.68 18.06
CA TYR A 475 -10.71 -4.80 18.09
C TYR A 475 -9.42 -5.58 17.88
N HIS A 476 -9.19 -6.64 18.65
CA HIS A 476 -7.99 -7.47 18.52
C HIS A 476 -7.95 -8.26 17.22
N PHE A 477 -9.13 -8.64 16.69
CA PHE A 477 -9.23 -9.19 15.34
C PHE A 477 -8.73 -8.18 14.28
N ALA A 478 -9.13 -6.91 14.40
CA ALA A 478 -8.70 -5.88 13.47
C ALA A 478 -7.19 -5.58 13.60
N ILE A 479 -6.63 -5.55 14.80
CA ILE A 479 -5.18 -5.43 15.03
C ILE A 479 -4.42 -6.62 14.39
N MET A 480 -4.90 -7.85 14.57
CA MET A 480 -4.33 -9.03 13.93
C MET A 480 -4.42 -8.94 12.39
N PHE A 481 -5.57 -8.53 11.88
CA PHE A 481 -5.82 -8.33 10.46
C PHE A 481 -4.81 -7.35 9.85
N GLU A 482 -4.61 -6.18 10.47
CA GLU A 482 -3.62 -5.19 10.03
C GLU A 482 -2.20 -5.73 10.09
N ALA A 483 -1.81 -6.33 11.20
CA ALA A 483 -0.48 -6.89 11.35
C ALA A 483 -0.17 -7.95 10.29
N LEU A 484 -1.14 -8.81 9.95
CA LEU A 484 -0.98 -9.79 8.86
C LEU A 484 -0.88 -9.13 7.49
N PHE A 485 -1.60 -8.03 7.24
CA PHE A 485 -1.43 -7.25 6.00
C PHE A 485 0.02 -6.80 5.84
N ILE A 486 0.57 -6.25 6.90
CA ILE A 486 1.89 -5.62 6.88
C ILE A 486 3.00 -6.67 6.81
N LEU A 487 2.89 -7.73 7.60
CA LEU A 487 3.93 -8.76 7.67
C LEU A 487 4.14 -9.46 6.33
N THR A 488 3.09 -9.74 5.56
CA THR A 488 3.23 -10.32 4.21
C THR A 488 4.00 -9.40 3.26
N THR A 489 3.80 -8.10 3.39
CA THR A 489 4.54 -7.10 2.60
C THR A 489 6.01 -7.00 3.03
N ILE A 490 6.31 -7.10 4.33
CA ILE A 490 7.69 -7.10 4.85
C ILE A 490 8.43 -8.34 4.36
N ASP A 491 7.80 -9.51 4.39
CA ASP A 491 8.38 -10.77 3.95
C ASP A 491 8.75 -10.71 2.45
N THR A 492 7.78 -10.31 1.62
CA THR A 492 7.98 -10.17 0.18
C THR A 492 8.99 -9.07 -0.14
N GLY A 493 8.87 -7.90 0.51
CA GLY A 493 9.75 -6.76 0.28
C GLY A 493 11.20 -7.03 0.68
N THR A 494 11.45 -7.69 1.81
CA THR A 494 12.80 -8.07 2.23
C THR A 494 13.45 -9.02 1.22
N ARG A 495 12.67 -9.97 0.67
CA ARG A 495 13.13 -10.88 -0.37
C ARG A 495 13.41 -10.16 -1.69
N VAL A 496 12.55 -9.24 -2.10
CA VAL A 496 12.78 -8.41 -3.31
C VAL A 496 14.01 -7.54 -3.12
N GLY A 497 14.19 -6.92 -1.97
CA GLY A 497 15.41 -6.15 -1.63
C GLY A 497 16.68 -7.00 -1.71
N ARG A 498 16.63 -8.25 -1.23
CA ARG A 498 17.70 -9.21 -1.40
C ARG A 498 18.02 -9.45 -2.88
N PHE A 499 17.04 -9.73 -3.72
CA PHE A 499 17.26 -9.94 -5.16
C PHE A 499 17.87 -8.71 -5.81
N MET A 500 17.38 -7.51 -5.48
CA MET A 500 17.91 -6.25 -6.02
C MET A 500 19.38 -6.04 -5.59
N LEU A 501 19.72 -6.31 -4.33
CA LEU A 501 21.08 -6.19 -3.85
C LEU A 501 22.00 -7.21 -4.54
N GLN A 502 21.53 -8.46 -4.72
CA GLN A 502 22.27 -9.46 -5.49
C GLN A 502 22.48 -9.05 -6.94
N GLU A 503 21.47 -8.44 -7.58
CA GLU A 503 21.57 -7.93 -8.94
C GLU A 503 22.60 -6.78 -9.05
N ILE A 504 22.52 -5.77 -8.16
CA ILE A 504 23.43 -4.63 -8.14
C ILE A 504 24.87 -5.10 -7.95
N VAL A 505 25.14 -5.89 -6.93
CA VAL A 505 26.48 -6.41 -6.63
C VAL A 505 26.95 -7.41 -7.70
N GLY A 506 26.02 -8.16 -8.28
CA GLY A 506 26.30 -9.11 -9.35
C GLY A 506 26.90 -8.51 -10.61
N HIS A 507 26.65 -7.20 -10.86
CA HIS A 507 27.31 -6.49 -11.96
C HIS A 507 28.83 -6.33 -11.75
N VAL A 508 29.29 -6.26 -10.50
CA VAL A 508 30.72 -6.14 -10.14
C VAL A 508 31.30 -7.51 -9.79
N TRP A 509 30.53 -8.32 -9.07
CA TRP A 509 30.91 -9.64 -8.62
C TRP A 509 29.89 -10.71 -9.08
N PRO A 510 30.06 -11.33 -10.28
CA PRO A 510 29.06 -12.21 -10.88
C PRO A 510 28.64 -13.42 -10.03
N ARG A 511 29.55 -13.92 -9.17
CA ARG A 511 29.23 -15.04 -8.25
C ARG A 511 28.23 -14.63 -7.19
N PHE A 512 28.26 -13.37 -6.73
CA PHE A 512 27.30 -12.83 -5.76
C PHE A 512 25.89 -12.69 -6.37
N GLY A 513 25.80 -12.40 -7.65
CA GLY A 513 24.54 -12.30 -8.38
C GLY A 513 23.79 -13.62 -8.59
N ARG A 514 24.41 -14.78 -8.25
CA ARG A 514 23.74 -16.07 -8.39
C ARG A 514 22.78 -16.31 -7.23
N THR A 515 21.48 -16.30 -7.51
CA THR A 515 20.42 -16.53 -6.50
C THR A 515 20.44 -17.92 -5.90
N SER A 516 21.08 -18.91 -6.54
CA SER A 516 21.32 -20.26 -6.04
C SER A 516 22.51 -20.39 -5.08
N TRP A 517 23.38 -19.37 -5.00
CA TRP A 517 24.53 -19.38 -4.11
C TRP A 517 24.16 -18.94 -2.69
N TYR A 518 24.01 -19.92 -1.78
CA TYR A 518 23.47 -19.72 -0.45
C TYR A 518 24.21 -18.64 0.40
N PRO A 519 25.54 -18.51 0.37
CA PRO A 519 26.21 -17.40 1.07
C PRO A 519 25.79 -16.02 0.60
N SER A 520 25.51 -15.83 -0.70
CA SER A 520 24.96 -14.59 -1.23
C SER A 520 23.53 -14.33 -0.71
N VAL A 521 22.70 -15.39 -0.64
CA VAL A 521 21.36 -15.31 -0.10
C VAL A 521 21.38 -14.84 1.36
N VAL A 522 22.23 -15.43 2.19
CA VAL A 522 22.33 -15.08 3.61
C VAL A 522 22.88 -13.66 3.80
N LEU A 523 23.99 -13.33 3.12
CA LEU A 523 24.62 -12.02 3.29
C LEU A 523 23.75 -10.87 2.77
N SER A 524 23.14 -11.03 1.60
CA SER A 524 22.26 -10.00 1.06
C SER A 524 20.97 -9.83 1.91
N SER A 525 20.41 -10.92 2.44
CA SER A 525 19.29 -10.84 3.40
C SER A 525 19.69 -10.10 4.68
N ALA A 526 20.86 -10.42 5.23
CA ALA A 526 21.38 -9.77 6.43
C ALA A 526 21.60 -8.26 6.22
N LEU A 527 22.17 -7.87 5.08
CA LEU A 527 22.43 -6.45 4.75
C LEU A 527 21.11 -5.68 4.56
N VAL A 528 20.13 -6.25 3.87
CA VAL A 528 18.81 -5.62 3.69
C VAL A 528 18.09 -5.50 5.03
N CYS A 529 18.13 -6.55 5.87
CA CYS A 529 17.53 -6.51 7.21
C CYS A 529 18.24 -5.51 8.13
N ALA A 530 19.57 -5.40 8.06
CA ALA A 530 20.32 -4.39 8.80
C ALA A 530 19.93 -2.97 8.35
N GLY A 531 19.74 -2.76 7.04
CA GLY A 531 19.32 -1.48 6.49
C GLY A 531 17.96 -1.02 7.02
N TRP A 532 16.89 -1.78 6.79
CA TRP A 532 15.57 -1.38 7.29
C TRP A 532 15.44 -1.50 8.81
N GLY A 533 16.18 -2.43 9.43
CA GLY A 533 16.23 -2.58 10.88
C GLY A 533 16.83 -1.37 11.59
N TYR A 534 17.84 -0.72 10.99
CA TYR A 534 18.41 0.52 11.51
C TYR A 534 17.36 1.64 11.58
N PHE A 535 16.66 1.90 10.48
CA PHE A 535 15.60 2.93 10.45
C PHE A 535 14.42 2.57 11.36
N LEU A 536 14.04 1.29 11.43
CA LEU A 536 13.04 0.81 12.37
C LEU A 536 13.44 1.11 13.82
N TYR A 537 14.67 0.77 14.20
CA TYR A 537 15.17 1.01 15.55
C TYR A 537 15.15 2.50 15.90
N GLN A 538 15.61 3.36 14.98
CA GLN A 538 15.58 4.80 15.18
C GLN A 538 14.15 5.32 15.36
N GLY A 539 13.20 4.84 14.54
CA GLY A 539 11.78 5.21 14.68
C GLY A 539 11.12 4.77 15.99
N VAL A 540 11.58 3.65 16.58
CA VAL A 540 11.04 3.13 17.84
C VAL A 540 11.61 3.88 19.06
N VAL A 541 12.88 4.30 19.00
CA VAL A 541 13.55 5.00 20.12
C VAL A 541 13.38 6.52 20.07
N ASP A 542 12.79 7.06 19.00
CA ASP A 542 12.50 8.49 18.90
C ASP A 542 11.20 8.83 19.67
N PRO A 543 11.30 9.53 20.84
CA PRO A 543 10.16 9.83 21.67
C PRO A 543 9.18 10.86 21.09
N LEU A 544 9.58 11.63 20.06
CA LEU A 544 8.77 12.74 19.54
C LEU A 544 8.17 12.48 18.15
N GLY A 545 8.68 11.52 17.40
CA GLY A 545 8.27 11.36 16.00
C GLY A 545 7.61 10.03 15.70
N GLY A 546 8.31 8.96 15.98
CA GLY A 546 7.88 7.64 15.57
C GLY A 546 7.35 7.66 14.13
N ILE A 547 6.18 7.08 13.93
CA ILE A 547 5.58 6.97 12.60
C ILE A 547 5.17 8.32 11.99
N ASN A 548 4.81 9.31 12.81
CA ASN A 548 4.36 10.61 12.31
C ASN A 548 5.49 11.41 11.65
N ALA A 549 6.75 11.15 12.03
CA ALA A 549 7.92 11.73 11.38
C ALA A 549 8.32 10.97 10.10
N LEU A 550 8.20 9.65 10.10
CA LEU A 550 8.61 8.80 8.97
C LEU A 550 7.55 8.64 7.89
N TRP A 551 6.25 8.82 8.21
CA TRP A 551 5.17 8.62 7.24
C TRP A 551 5.21 9.55 6.02
N PRO A 552 5.49 10.86 6.16
CA PRO A 552 5.68 11.72 5.00
C PRO A 552 6.84 11.28 4.10
N LEU A 553 7.95 10.82 4.69
CA LEU A 553 9.09 10.29 3.95
C LEU A 553 8.70 8.99 3.21
N PHE A 554 7.94 8.10 3.86
CA PHE A 554 7.34 6.92 3.24
C PHE A 554 6.50 7.30 2.01
N GLY A 555 5.58 8.26 2.17
CA GLY A 555 4.70 8.72 1.11
C GLY A 555 5.44 9.29 -0.09
N ILE A 556 6.41 10.17 0.16
CA ILE A 556 7.26 10.77 -0.89
C ILE A 556 8.07 9.68 -1.60
N SER A 557 8.77 8.82 -0.86
CA SER A 557 9.60 7.77 -1.42
C SER A 557 8.79 6.81 -2.29
N ASN A 558 7.61 6.42 -1.82
CA ASN A 558 6.70 5.54 -2.54
C ASN A 558 6.18 6.17 -3.84
N GLN A 559 5.79 7.44 -3.82
CA GLN A 559 5.30 8.12 -5.02
C GLN A 559 6.43 8.51 -5.98
N LEU A 560 7.64 8.81 -5.51
CA LEU A 560 8.80 8.99 -6.37
C LEU A 560 9.13 7.71 -7.14
N LEU A 561 9.00 6.56 -6.49
CA LEU A 561 9.12 5.26 -7.16
C LEU A 561 8.02 5.05 -8.22
N ALA A 562 6.79 5.51 -7.96
CA ALA A 562 5.71 5.51 -8.95
C ALA A 562 6.06 6.40 -10.16
N ALA A 563 6.68 7.56 -9.94
CA ALA A 563 7.16 8.40 -11.02
C ALA A 563 8.22 7.71 -11.88
N VAL A 564 9.17 6.98 -11.27
CA VAL A 564 10.12 6.12 -11.98
C VAL A 564 9.39 5.12 -12.88
N ALA A 565 8.43 4.40 -12.33
CA ALA A 565 7.66 3.39 -13.05
C ALA A 565 6.90 3.99 -14.24
N LEU A 566 6.22 5.10 -14.03
CA LEU A 566 5.46 5.78 -15.09
C LEU A 566 6.36 6.39 -16.17
N CYS A 567 7.58 6.86 -15.85
CA CYS A 567 8.57 7.29 -16.84
C CYS A 567 8.99 6.13 -17.75
N VAL A 568 9.32 4.98 -17.16
CA VAL A 568 9.68 3.76 -17.92
C VAL A 568 8.50 3.30 -18.78
N ALA A 569 7.30 3.24 -18.22
CA ALA A 569 6.08 2.87 -18.92
C ALA A 569 5.80 3.79 -20.13
N THR A 570 5.92 5.11 -19.94
CA THR A 570 5.72 6.11 -21.00
C THR A 570 6.76 5.93 -22.11
N THR A 571 8.03 5.72 -21.75
CA THR A 571 9.12 5.48 -22.69
C THR A 571 8.85 4.25 -23.55
N ILE A 572 8.41 3.16 -22.92
CA ILE A 572 8.06 1.92 -23.64
C ILE A 572 6.90 2.13 -24.60
N LEU A 573 5.82 2.80 -24.16
CA LEU A 573 4.66 3.09 -25.03
C LEU A 573 5.05 3.93 -26.26
N ILE A 574 5.92 4.92 -26.07
CA ILE A 574 6.41 5.75 -27.18
C ILE A 574 7.24 4.89 -28.17
N LYS A 575 8.16 4.07 -27.67
CA LYS A 575 9.00 3.19 -28.50
C LYS A 575 8.20 2.12 -29.24
N MET A 576 7.09 1.65 -28.67
CA MET A 576 6.15 0.73 -29.31
C MET A 576 5.30 1.41 -30.42
N GLY A 577 5.51 2.70 -30.72
CA GLY A 577 4.69 3.45 -31.68
C GLY A 577 3.29 3.77 -31.17
N ARG A 578 3.06 3.66 -29.85
CA ARG A 578 1.79 3.95 -29.18
C ARG A 578 1.73 5.36 -28.58
N GLN A 579 2.50 6.31 -29.12
CA GLN A 579 2.63 7.68 -28.61
C GLN A 579 1.30 8.42 -28.45
N ARG A 580 0.29 8.14 -29.31
CA ARG A 580 -1.05 8.72 -29.19
C ARG A 580 -1.78 8.36 -27.89
N TYR A 581 -1.33 7.30 -27.22
CA TYR A 581 -1.88 6.82 -25.95
C TYR A 581 -0.95 7.09 -24.76
N ALA A 582 0.19 7.75 -24.95
CA ALA A 582 1.13 8.04 -23.88
C ALA A 582 0.51 8.87 -22.74
N TRP A 583 -0.57 9.62 -23.01
CA TRP A 583 -1.29 10.39 -22.01
C TRP A 583 -1.81 9.53 -20.83
N VAL A 584 -2.08 8.23 -21.05
CA VAL A 584 -2.58 7.34 -19.98
C VAL A 584 -1.55 7.14 -18.84
N THR A 585 -0.26 7.26 -19.16
CA THR A 585 0.84 7.20 -18.18
C THR A 585 1.42 8.58 -17.87
N LEU A 586 1.40 9.50 -18.83
CA LEU A 586 1.98 10.83 -18.69
C LEU A 586 1.15 11.74 -17.77
N ALA A 587 -0.19 11.68 -17.82
CA ALA A 587 -1.04 12.50 -16.97
C ALA A 587 -0.88 12.15 -15.47
N PRO A 588 -0.97 10.88 -15.03
CA PRO A 588 -0.66 10.53 -13.65
C PRO A 588 0.80 10.81 -13.27
N LEU A 589 1.75 10.63 -14.18
CA LEU A 589 3.15 11.00 -13.93
C LEU A 589 3.29 12.48 -13.59
N ALA A 590 2.71 13.36 -14.42
CA ALA A 590 2.79 14.80 -14.19
C ALA A 590 2.19 15.20 -12.84
N TRP A 591 1.04 14.64 -12.49
CA TRP A 591 0.40 14.89 -11.19
C TRP A 591 1.27 14.45 -10.02
N ILE A 592 1.78 13.19 -10.05
CA ILE A 592 2.61 12.65 -8.96
C ILE A 592 3.91 13.45 -8.81
N VAL A 593 4.54 13.83 -9.91
CA VAL A 593 5.77 14.64 -9.87
C VAL A 593 5.50 15.99 -9.20
N VAL A 594 4.42 16.69 -9.57
CA VAL A 594 4.05 17.96 -8.94
C VAL A 594 3.82 17.78 -7.44
N VAL A 595 3.01 16.79 -7.05
CA VAL A 595 2.69 16.49 -5.65
C VAL A 595 3.96 16.17 -4.84
N THR A 596 4.77 15.21 -5.31
CA THR A 596 5.90 14.70 -4.54
C THR A 596 7.07 15.68 -4.48
N MET A 597 7.35 16.39 -5.57
CA MET A 597 8.39 17.43 -5.57
C MET A 597 8.00 18.61 -4.67
N THR A 598 6.73 19.02 -4.68
CA THR A 598 6.24 20.07 -3.77
C THR A 598 6.32 19.61 -2.31
N ALA A 599 5.89 18.39 -2.02
CA ALA A 599 5.97 17.84 -0.66
C ALA A 599 7.42 17.73 -0.17
N GLY A 600 8.31 17.15 -0.99
CA GLY A 600 9.71 17.01 -0.67
C GLY A 600 10.40 18.37 -0.45
N TRP A 601 10.11 19.35 -1.29
CA TRP A 601 10.63 20.70 -1.12
C TRP A 601 10.18 21.34 0.19
N GLN A 602 8.89 21.23 0.54
CA GLN A 602 8.35 21.76 1.79
C GLN A 602 8.94 21.05 3.01
N LEU A 603 9.08 19.70 2.98
CA LEU A 603 9.67 18.97 4.09
C LEU A 603 11.16 19.28 4.31
N VAL A 604 11.89 19.65 3.27
CA VAL A 604 13.31 19.97 3.41
C VAL A 604 13.52 21.44 3.79
N PHE A 605 12.85 22.37 3.08
CA PHE A 605 13.18 23.80 3.09
C PHE A 605 12.15 24.70 3.79
N SER A 606 11.04 24.16 4.32
CA SER A 606 10.11 25.00 5.09
C SER A 606 10.81 25.61 6.31
N ALA A 607 10.57 26.89 6.52
CA ALA A 607 11.03 27.60 7.72
C ALA A 607 10.25 27.23 8.99
N ASP A 608 9.08 26.59 8.84
CA ASP A 608 8.26 26.13 9.96
C ASP A 608 8.91 24.89 10.63
N PRO A 609 9.30 24.97 11.92
CA PRO A 609 9.86 23.82 12.64
C PRO A 609 8.89 22.64 12.82
N LYS A 610 7.59 22.84 12.61
CA LYS A 610 6.62 21.73 12.61
C LYS A 610 6.67 20.92 11.33
N LEU A 611 7.26 21.47 10.24
CA LEU A 611 7.24 20.85 8.91
C LEU A 611 8.64 20.59 8.36
N GLY A 612 9.52 21.59 8.33
CA GLY A 612 10.82 21.53 7.66
C GLY A 612 11.89 20.77 8.44
N PHE A 613 12.58 19.83 7.81
CA PHE A 613 13.65 19.05 8.46
C PHE A 613 14.79 19.94 8.96
N PHE A 614 15.28 20.87 8.15
CA PHE A 614 16.34 21.79 8.58
C PHE A 614 15.89 22.74 9.69
N ALA A 615 14.66 23.23 9.62
CA ALA A 615 14.10 24.09 10.66
C ALA A 615 13.91 23.33 11.98
N ARG A 616 13.46 22.05 11.93
CA ARG A 616 13.40 21.15 13.09
C ARG A 616 14.77 20.91 13.72
N ALA A 617 15.75 20.60 12.88
CA ALA A 617 17.12 20.38 13.34
C ALA A 617 17.67 21.62 14.04
N ALA A 618 17.48 22.81 13.48
CA ALA A 618 17.93 24.07 14.06
C ALA A 618 17.23 24.40 15.41
N ALA A 619 15.90 24.22 15.46
CA ALA A 619 15.14 24.43 16.69
C ALA A 619 15.56 23.48 17.82
N LEU A 620 15.84 22.22 17.46
CA LEU A 620 16.25 21.20 18.41
C LEU A 620 17.70 21.39 18.90
N ALA A 621 18.61 21.86 18.04
CA ALA A 621 19.98 22.16 18.40
C ALA A 621 20.08 23.24 19.50
N SER A 622 19.09 24.13 19.59
CA SER A 622 19.01 25.19 20.60
C SER A 622 18.23 24.80 21.88
N SER A 623 17.65 23.57 21.95
CA SER A 623 16.74 23.17 23.03
C SER A 623 17.41 22.65 24.29
N GLY A 624 18.71 22.32 24.29
CA GLY A 624 19.41 21.73 25.43
C GLY A 624 18.99 20.30 25.80
N ASP A 625 18.24 19.61 24.96
CA ASP A 625 17.79 18.22 25.17
C ASP A 625 18.99 17.26 25.09
N ALA A 626 19.08 16.30 26.02
CA ALA A 626 20.18 15.32 26.06
C ALA A 626 20.30 14.47 24.79
N ASP A 627 19.17 14.20 24.09
CA ASP A 627 19.14 13.45 22.82
C ASP A 627 19.16 14.34 21.57
N ALA A 628 19.35 15.66 21.73
CA ALA A 628 19.29 16.62 20.62
C ALA A 628 20.24 16.26 19.48
N ALA A 629 21.49 15.92 19.80
CA ALA A 629 22.52 15.62 18.77
C ALA A 629 22.09 14.46 17.86
N ARG A 630 21.57 13.37 18.41
CA ARG A 630 21.10 12.21 17.62
C ARG A 630 19.89 12.58 16.77
N ARG A 631 18.95 13.34 17.28
CA ARG A 631 17.74 13.75 16.57
C ARG A 631 18.03 14.78 15.50
N VAL A 632 18.93 15.71 15.74
CA VAL A 632 19.45 16.65 14.74
C VAL A 632 20.11 15.90 13.58
N PHE A 633 20.94 14.87 13.87
CA PHE A 633 21.52 14.01 12.84
C PHE A 633 20.42 13.31 12.00
N ASN A 634 19.40 12.76 12.65
CA ASN A 634 18.31 12.07 11.94
C ASN A 634 17.55 13.03 11.00
N TYR A 635 17.22 14.25 11.42
CA TYR A 635 16.56 15.23 10.54
C TYR A 635 17.44 15.66 9.37
N HIS A 636 18.75 15.81 9.56
CA HIS A 636 19.65 16.05 8.45
C HIS A 636 19.73 14.86 7.49
N LEU A 637 19.74 13.64 8.03
CA LEU A 637 19.72 12.42 7.23
C LEU A 637 18.43 12.33 6.39
N ASP A 638 17.26 12.59 6.97
CA ASP A 638 15.98 12.61 6.27
C ASP A 638 15.95 13.67 5.17
N ALA A 639 16.50 14.85 5.43
CA ALA A 639 16.64 15.91 4.43
C ALA A 639 17.52 15.48 3.25
N VAL A 640 18.69 14.90 3.53
CA VAL A 640 19.64 14.43 2.51
C VAL A 640 19.04 13.29 1.68
N ILE A 641 18.36 12.33 2.32
CA ILE A 641 17.67 11.23 1.65
C ILE A 641 16.57 11.75 0.73
N THR A 642 15.76 12.70 1.23
CA THR A 642 14.68 13.31 0.43
C THR A 642 15.26 14.03 -0.80
N LEU A 643 16.29 14.84 -0.64
CA LEU A 643 16.97 15.52 -1.74
C LEU A 643 17.58 14.55 -2.74
N PHE A 644 18.21 13.49 -2.26
CA PHE A 644 18.75 12.43 -3.12
C PHE A 644 17.64 11.81 -3.99
N PHE A 645 16.52 11.41 -3.42
CA PHE A 645 15.41 10.84 -4.18
C PHE A 645 14.82 11.84 -5.17
N MET A 646 14.62 13.11 -4.78
CA MET A 646 14.15 14.15 -5.68
C MET A 646 15.12 14.35 -6.86
N ALA A 647 16.42 14.37 -6.62
CA ALA A 647 17.45 14.50 -7.66
C ALA A 647 17.44 13.31 -8.64
N VAL A 648 17.30 12.08 -8.12
CA VAL A 648 17.22 10.87 -8.94
C VAL A 648 15.99 10.91 -9.86
N VAL A 649 14.84 11.29 -9.33
CA VAL A 649 13.61 11.37 -10.14
C VAL A 649 13.71 12.50 -11.15
N ALA A 650 14.24 13.66 -10.79
CA ALA A 650 14.49 14.75 -11.73
C ALA A 650 15.42 14.32 -12.89
N LEU A 651 16.51 13.62 -12.56
CA LEU A 651 17.41 13.05 -13.56
C LEU A 651 16.70 12.07 -14.49
N LEU A 652 15.87 11.18 -13.92
CA LEU A 652 15.13 10.18 -14.68
C LEU A 652 14.09 10.82 -15.59
N ILE A 653 13.35 11.82 -15.10
CA ILE A 653 12.39 12.59 -15.92
C ILE A 653 13.13 13.28 -17.07
N PHE A 654 14.23 13.95 -16.77
CA PHE A 654 15.03 14.66 -17.79
C PHE A 654 15.54 13.71 -18.87
N THR A 655 16.13 12.58 -18.46
CA THR A 655 16.67 11.59 -19.39
C THR A 655 15.58 10.90 -20.20
N SER A 656 14.43 10.59 -19.59
CA SER A 656 13.27 10.05 -20.27
C SER A 656 12.67 11.05 -21.25
N ALA A 657 12.49 12.31 -20.88
CA ALA A 657 11.99 13.37 -21.74
C ALA A 657 12.92 13.60 -22.96
N ARG A 658 14.25 13.55 -22.74
CA ARG A 658 15.24 13.60 -23.82
C ARG A 658 15.08 12.41 -24.76
N GLU A 659 14.92 11.19 -24.24
CA GLU A 659 14.68 9.99 -25.05
C GLU A 659 13.40 10.10 -25.86
N TRP A 660 12.30 10.55 -25.25
CA TRP A 660 11.02 10.78 -25.94
C TRP A 660 11.16 11.78 -27.10
N TRP A 661 11.86 12.91 -26.84
CA TRP A 661 12.12 13.90 -27.86
C TRP A 661 12.93 13.36 -29.03
N LEU A 662 13.99 12.59 -28.76
CA LEU A 662 14.83 11.98 -29.79
C LEU A 662 14.04 10.97 -30.66
N VAL A 663 13.21 10.13 -30.04
CA VAL A 663 12.40 9.15 -30.74
C VAL A 663 11.28 9.82 -31.54
N LEU A 664 10.54 10.75 -30.94
CA LEU A 664 9.43 11.45 -31.59
C LEU A 664 9.88 12.36 -32.73
N SER A 665 11.06 12.99 -32.58
CA SER A 665 11.69 13.80 -33.67
C SER A 665 12.40 12.96 -34.72
N LYS A 666 12.35 11.60 -34.63
CA LYS A 666 13.02 10.65 -35.54
C LYS A 666 14.56 10.81 -35.60
N ARG A 667 15.17 11.47 -34.61
CA ARG A 667 16.63 11.60 -34.48
C ARG A 667 17.27 10.33 -33.93
N LYS A 668 16.48 9.45 -33.31
CA LYS A 668 16.91 8.14 -32.82
C LYS A 668 15.86 7.09 -33.21
N ALA A 669 16.32 5.93 -33.69
CA ALA A 669 15.42 4.82 -33.97
C ALA A 669 14.75 4.31 -32.68
N ALA A 670 13.48 4.02 -32.74
CA ALA A 670 12.76 3.37 -31.65
C ALA A 670 13.16 1.88 -31.60
N VAL A 671 14.04 1.52 -30.64
CA VAL A 671 14.38 0.12 -30.39
C VAL A 671 13.44 -0.42 -29.33
N VAL A 672 12.68 -1.45 -29.69
CA VAL A 672 11.75 -2.14 -28.79
C VAL A 672 12.43 -3.40 -28.29
N HIS A 673 12.67 -3.49 -26.99
CA HIS A 673 13.34 -4.65 -26.36
C HIS A 673 12.31 -5.72 -25.92
N GLU A 674 11.29 -5.97 -26.73
CA GLU A 674 10.36 -7.07 -26.45
C GLU A 674 11.00 -8.43 -26.80
N SER A 675 10.70 -9.43 -25.96
CA SER A 675 11.04 -10.82 -26.29
C SER A 675 10.33 -11.28 -27.56
N PRO A 676 10.91 -12.20 -28.33
CA PRO A 676 10.30 -12.74 -29.55
C PRO A 676 8.89 -13.30 -29.28
N PHE A 677 8.02 -13.22 -30.27
CA PHE A 677 6.73 -13.91 -30.20
C PHE A 677 6.96 -15.41 -30.24
N VAL A 678 6.43 -16.10 -29.26
CA VAL A 678 6.35 -17.56 -29.21
C VAL A 678 4.89 -17.90 -28.95
N GLU A 679 4.34 -18.85 -29.69
CA GLU A 679 2.97 -19.29 -29.50
C GLU A 679 2.85 -20.14 -28.25
N THR A 680 1.80 -19.92 -27.46
CA THR A 680 1.57 -20.67 -26.21
C THR A 680 1.20 -22.12 -26.50
N ALA A 681 1.79 -23.06 -25.75
CA ALA A 681 1.40 -24.46 -25.72
C ALA A 681 0.33 -24.75 -24.65
N LEU A 682 0.03 -23.79 -23.76
CA LEU A 682 -0.99 -23.94 -22.75
C LEU A 682 -2.39 -23.86 -23.37
N VAL A 683 -3.13 -24.97 -23.30
CA VAL A 683 -4.52 -25.03 -23.75
C VAL A 683 -5.36 -24.10 -22.88
N PRO A 684 -6.30 -23.29 -23.43
CA PRO A 684 -7.20 -22.51 -22.62
C PRO A 684 -7.97 -23.42 -21.66
N ALA A 685 -7.85 -23.17 -20.37
CA ALA A 685 -8.82 -23.69 -19.42
C ALA A 685 -10.11 -22.87 -19.64
N ASP A 686 -11.16 -23.50 -20.14
CA ASP A 686 -12.49 -22.94 -20.35
C ASP A 686 -13.15 -22.42 -19.07
#